data_d3f93ba77831ec14c8868f8085a6d5f3
#
_entry.id   d3f93ba77831ec14c8868f8085a6d5f3
#
_cell.length_a   1.000
_cell.length_b   1.000
_cell.length_c   1.000
_cell.angle_alpha   90.00
_cell.angle_beta   90.00
_cell.angle_gamma   90.00
#
_symmetry.space_group_name_H-M   'P 1'
#
loop_
_entity.id
_entity.type
_entity.pdbx_description
1 polymer ?
#
loop_
_entity_poly.entity_id
_entity_poly.type
_entity_poly.pdbx_seq_one_letter_code
_entity_poly.pdbx_strand_id
1 'polypeptide(L)'
;MDLVAHIIVDVPLMQTDRPYSYLVPEAMQEQIAIGMRVHVPFGKGNRLLQGFIIGLEEQENLRDFPELKPIAELLDYEPVLNQDQLDLADQMRHTVFSYKISILKSMLPGLLNSQYDKVIMATDKLGEEEKATLLQGQNHILFSQLSEVQRQAIPRLVQSGRVTVDYLAKDKQNIKTEKHYSVQKGILETLAISQRAKKRLELRDFLLEKSESGKLTDLHKLFSRDVVKFFIEAGALVITEVEVNRADSYFEKVEKTEFLELNAQQAHAVEEMTRQIGQGGKPFLLEGVTGSGKTEVYLHLIERTLAMGKTAIVLVPEISLTPQMTNRFISRFGDLVAIMHSGLSDGEKFDEWRKVKSGQAKVVVGARSAIFAPLDNIGAIIIDEEHEATYKQESNPRYHARDVALLRAKSHGSVLVLGSATPSIETRARAQKGVYHFLELTQRANPNAKIPQVEVVDFKDFVGRQEASDFTPPLLEKIRERLARKEQVVLMLNRRGYSSFVMCRDCGYVDDCPNCDISLTLHMDTKTMNCHYCDFQKAIPHVCPNCQSRQIRYYGTGTQKAYDQLTDLLPEARVIRMDVDTTRKKGAHEKLLETFGNGKADILLGTQMIAKGLDFPNVTLVGVLNADTSLNLPDFRSAERTFQLLTQVAGRAGRADKEGEVIIQTYNPSHYAIRFAQQQDYEAFYAYEMGIRRQLAYPPYFYTVGITLSHKDEEFVVRKSYEVMAYLREHLSDKVTFLGPTPKPIARTHNLYHYQIIIKYRFEDNLEETLNRVLDMTQEPENKDLRLIIDHEPQNFT
;
A
#
# COMPACT_ATOMS: atom_id res chain seq x y z
N MET A 1 -18.76 -9.23 -42.18
CA MET A 1 -19.32 -8.48 -41.08
C MET A 1 -18.20 -7.60 -40.55
N ASP A 2 -18.48 -6.35 -40.33
CA ASP A 2 -17.48 -5.44 -39.80
C ASP A 2 -17.46 -5.55 -38.28
N LEU A 3 -16.27 -5.62 -37.66
CA LEU A 3 -16.11 -5.68 -36.23
C LEU A 3 -15.93 -4.26 -35.67
N VAL A 4 -16.74 -3.90 -34.68
CA VAL A 4 -16.70 -2.61 -33.97
C VAL A 4 -16.21 -2.82 -32.53
N ALA A 5 -15.25 -2.03 -32.13
CA ALA A 5 -14.74 -2.03 -30.76
C ALA A 5 -15.27 -0.83 -29.97
N HIS A 6 -15.72 -1.07 -28.73
CA HIS A 6 -16.10 -0.05 -27.77
C HIS A 6 -14.91 0.25 -26.85
N ILE A 7 -14.45 1.52 -26.83
CA ILE A 7 -13.19 1.90 -26.24
C ILE A 7 -13.40 3.06 -25.25
N ILE A 8 -12.87 2.91 -24.04
CA ILE A 8 -12.68 4.02 -23.09
C ILE A 8 -11.33 4.68 -23.38
N VAL A 9 -11.36 5.95 -23.81
CA VAL A 9 -10.16 6.70 -24.16
C VAL A 9 -9.47 7.32 -22.93
N ASP A 10 -8.15 7.47 -22.99
CA ASP A 10 -7.36 8.06 -21.89
C ASP A 10 -7.49 9.59 -21.84
N VAL A 11 -8.71 10.04 -21.52
CA VAL A 11 -9.04 11.44 -21.24
C VAL A 11 -9.94 11.47 -20.00
N PRO A 12 -9.42 11.83 -18.82
CA PRO A 12 -10.20 11.79 -17.58
C PRO A 12 -11.11 13.02 -17.44
N LEU A 13 -12.17 13.08 -18.23
CA LEU A 13 -13.21 14.11 -18.22
C LEU A 13 -14.59 13.44 -18.27
N MET A 14 -15.61 14.02 -17.66
CA MET A 14 -16.98 13.49 -17.67
C MET A 14 -17.51 13.29 -19.09
N GLN A 15 -17.30 14.23 -19.98
CA GLN A 15 -17.75 14.15 -21.38
C GLN A 15 -17.15 12.99 -22.14
N THR A 16 -15.99 12.49 -21.72
CA THR A 16 -15.28 11.37 -22.36
C THR A 16 -15.40 10.06 -21.56
N ASP A 17 -16.04 10.07 -20.40
CA ASP A 17 -16.22 8.91 -19.53
C ASP A 17 -17.35 8.00 -20.01
N ARG A 18 -17.31 7.69 -21.31
CA ARG A 18 -18.24 6.82 -22.02
C ARG A 18 -17.50 6.03 -23.10
N PRO A 19 -18.00 4.88 -23.50
CA PRO A 19 -17.42 4.14 -24.63
C PRO A 19 -17.55 4.92 -25.93
N TYR A 20 -16.49 4.88 -26.74
CA TYR A 20 -16.46 5.37 -28.12
C TYR A 20 -16.30 4.18 -29.06
N SER A 21 -17.08 4.17 -30.13
CA SER A 21 -17.05 3.09 -31.13
C SER A 21 -15.97 3.36 -32.18
N TYR A 22 -15.19 2.33 -32.50
CA TYR A 22 -14.14 2.37 -33.51
C TYR A 22 -14.24 1.13 -34.42
N LEU A 23 -13.93 1.32 -35.71
CA LEU A 23 -13.84 0.20 -36.65
C LEU A 23 -12.56 -0.61 -36.38
N VAL A 24 -12.67 -1.92 -36.34
CA VAL A 24 -11.52 -2.82 -36.23
C VAL A 24 -11.01 -3.14 -37.61
N PRO A 25 -9.77 -2.73 -38.00
CA PRO A 25 -9.19 -3.11 -39.29
C PRO A 25 -9.13 -4.64 -39.45
N GLU A 26 -9.34 -5.13 -40.64
CA GLU A 26 -9.38 -6.58 -40.97
C GLU A 26 -8.13 -7.32 -40.49
N ALA A 27 -6.95 -6.68 -40.62
CA ALA A 27 -5.67 -7.22 -40.12
C ALA A 27 -5.59 -7.41 -38.62
N MET A 28 -6.48 -6.77 -37.83
CA MET A 28 -6.50 -6.84 -36.36
C MET A 28 -7.61 -7.73 -35.81
N GLN A 29 -8.58 -8.13 -36.62
CA GLN A 29 -9.79 -8.84 -36.16
C GLN A 29 -9.48 -10.19 -35.50
N GLU A 30 -8.46 -10.92 -35.98
CA GLU A 30 -8.05 -12.19 -35.38
C GLU A 30 -7.29 -12.03 -34.04
N GLN A 31 -6.80 -10.83 -33.73
CA GLN A 31 -5.89 -10.57 -32.61
C GLN A 31 -6.54 -9.76 -31.50
N ILE A 32 -7.57 -8.99 -31.85
CA ILE A 32 -8.20 -8.06 -30.90
C ILE A 32 -9.04 -8.81 -29.86
N ALA A 33 -8.93 -8.38 -28.59
CA ALA A 33 -9.74 -8.92 -27.51
C ALA A 33 -10.11 -7.83 -26.49
N ILE A 34 -11.21 -8.06 -25.78
CA ILE A 34 -11.64 -7.20 -24.66
C ILE A 34 -10.55 -7.17 -23.60
N GLY A 35 -10.29 -6.01 -23.02
CA GLY A 35 -9.24 -5.77 -22.02
C GLY A 35 -7.87 -5.42 -22.60
N MET A 36 -7.72 -5.37 -23.92
CA MET A 36 -6.50 -4.87 -24.58
C MET A 36 -6.47 -3.35 -24.63
N ARG A 37 -5.25 -2.80 -24.71
CA ARG A 37 -5.01 -1.37 -24.96
C ARG A 37 -4.77 -1.14 -26.44
N VAL A 38 -5.22 0.04 -26.90
CA VAL A 38 -5.12 0.46 -28.30
C VAL A 38 -4.73 1.92 -28.41
N HIS A 39 -4.15 2.30 -29.54
CA HIS A 39 -4.10 3.68 -29.97
C HIS A 39 -5.24 3.99 -30.93
N VAL A 40 -5.98 5.07 -30.65
CA VAL A 40 -7.11 5.51 -31.47
C VAL A 40 -7.02 6.99 -31.81
N PRO A 41 -7.44 7.42 -33.01
CA PRO A 41 -7.54 8.82 -33.38
C PRO A 41 -8.75 9.47 -32.69
N PHE A 42 -8.53 10.48 -31.84
CA PHE A 42 -9.58 11.15 -31.07
C PHE A 42 -9.72 12.62 -31.41
N GLY A 43 -10.96 13.13 -31.35
CA GLY A 43 -11.28 14.54 -31.61
C GLY A 43 -11.15 14.97 -33.08
N LYS A 44 -11.34 16.28 -33.33
CA LYS A 44 -11.27 16.86 -34.70
C LYS A 44 -9.86 16.84 -35.29
N GLY A 45 -8.82 16.85 -34.44
CA GLY A 45 -7.42 16.82 -34.86
C GLY A 45 -6.81 15.44 -35.02
N ASN A 46 -7.58 14.35 -34.90
CA ASN A 46 -7.11 12.96 -34.99
C ASN A 46 -5.86 12.67 -34.13
N ARG A 47 -5.76 13.28 -32.96
CA ARG A 47 -4.67 13.01 -32.01
C ARG A 47 -4.76 11.55 -31.57
N LEU A 48 -3.66 10.82 -31.69
CA LEU A 48 -3.60 9.45 -31.18
C LEU A 48 -3.62 9.46 -29.63
N LEU A 49 -4.59 8.75 -29.07
CA LEU A 49 -4.76 8.54 -27.66
C LEU A 49 -4.77 7.05 -27.35
N GLN A 50 -4.28 6.69 -26.19
CA GLN A 50 -4.46 5.34 -25.66
C GLN A 50 -5.90 5.15 -25.21
N GLY A 51 -6.41 3.92 -25.35
CA GLY A 51 -7.71 3.52 -24.83
C GLY A 51 -7.73 2.05 -24.46
N PHE A 52 -8.78 1.63 -23.76
CA PHE A 52 -9.02 0.24 -23.37
C PHE A 52 -10.25 -0.30 -24.07
N ILE A 53 -10.15 -1.47 -24.69
CA ILE A 53 -11.28 -2.17 -25.30
C ILE A 53 -12.14 -2.77 -24.19
N ILE A 54 -13.40 -2.36 -24.13
CA ILE A 54 -14.36 -2.84 -23.12
C ILE A 54 -15.48 -3.67 -23.73
N GLY A 55 -15.60 -3.71 -25.07
CA GLY A 55 -16.58 -4.50 -25.79
C GLY A 55 -16.22 -4.64 -27.25
N LEU A 56 -16.68 -5.71 -27.87
CA LEU A 56 -16.57 -6.01 -29.29
C LEU A 56 -17.94 -6.43 -29.80
N GLU A 57 -18.36 -5.91 -30.97
CA GLU A 57 -19.66 -6.17 -31.55
C GLU A 57 -19.53 -6.36 -33.08
N GLU A 58 -20.12 -7.43 -33.60
CA GLU A 58 -20.21 -7.64 -35.04
C GLU A 58 -21.39 -6.87 -35.62
N GLN A 59 -21.17 -6.04 -36.62
CA GLN A 59 -22.19 -5.23 -37.29
C GLN A 59 -22.35 -5.66 -38.75
N GLU A 60 -23.58 -5.95 -39.14
CA GLU A 60 -23.93 -6.30 -40.53
C GLU A 60 -24.00 -5.07 -41.44
N ASN A 61 -24.24 -3.89 -40.87
CA ASN A 61 -24.45 -2.68 -41.69
C ASN A 61 -23.86 -1.43 -40.98
N LEU A 62 -22.77 -0.89 -41.50
CA LEU A 62 -22.14 0.35 -41.00
C LEU A 62 -22.90 1.63 -41.35
N ARG A 63 -24.04 1.56 -42.07
CA ARG A 63 -24.83 2.77 -42.45
C ARG A 63 -25.36 3.55 -41.27
N ASP A 64 -25.51 2.88 -40.12
CA ASP A 64 -25.95 3.52 -38.88
C ASP A 64 -24.78 4.24 -38.15
N PHE A 65 -23.53 4.06 -38.61
CA PHE A 65 -22.33 4.65 -38.06
C PHE A 65 -21.44 5.31 -39.13
N PRO A 66 -21.91 6.40 -39.76
CA PRO A 66 -21.29 6.95 -40.97
C PRO A 66 -19.87 7.51 -40.82
N GLU A 67 -19.32 7.63 -39.61
CA GLU A 67 -18.01 8.24 -39.34
C GLU A 67 -17.14 7.43 -38.38
N LEU A 68 -17.23 6.10 -38.38
CA LEU A 68 -16.35 5.30 -37.52
C LEU A 68 -14.90 5.45 -37.99
N LYS A 69 -14.05 5.91 -37.04
CA LYS A 69 -12.60 5.95 -37.26
C LYS A 69 -12.02 4.56 -37.00
N PRO A 70 -10.99 4.13 -37.77
CA PRO A 70 -10.33 2.86 -37.49
C PRO A 70 -9.41 2.95 -36.29
N ILE A 71 -9.20 1.84 -35.57
CA ILE A 71 -8.13 1.67 -34.58
C ILE A 71 -6.80 1.84 -35.31
N ALA A 72 -5.88 2.62 -34.75
CA ALA A 72 -4.58 2.87 -35.36
C ALA A 72 -3.58 1.73 -35.06
N GLU A 73 -3.55 1.24 -33.81
CA GLU A 73 -2.57 0.25 -33.37
C GLU A 73 -3.09 -0.56 -32.18
N LEU A 74 -2.80 -1.86 -32.12
CA LEU A 74 -2.92 -2.70 -30.94
C LEU A 74 -1.64 -2.58 -30.09
N LEU A 75 -1.78 -2.20 -28.82
CA LEU A 75 -0.65 -2.08 -27.92
C LEU A 75 -0.26 -3.41 -27.26
N ASP A 76 -1.21 -4.32 -27.12
CA ASP A 76 -1.05 -5.59 -26.42
C ASP A 76 -1.27 -6.78 -27.38
N TYR A 77 -0.71 -7.93 -27.04
CA TYR A 77 -0.96 -9.20 -27.72
C TYR A 77 -1.92 -10.10 -26.94
N GLU A 78 -2.13 -9.78 -25.66
CA GLU A 78 -3.06 -10.44 -24.77
C GLU A 78 -3.77 -9.38 -23.92
N PRO A 79 -5.02 -9.61 -23.49
CA PRO A 79 -5.73 -8.69 -22.61
C PRO A 79 -4.92 -8.37 -21.37
N VAL A 80 -4.66 -7.10 -21.06
CA VAL A 80 -3.99 -6.67 -19.83
C VAL A 80 -4.96 -6.57 -18.66
N LEU A 81 -6.26 -6.45 -18.94
CA LEU A 81 -7.35 -6.51 -17.98
C LEU A 81 -8.24 -7.70 -18.29
N ASN A 82 -8.64 -8.46 -17.29
CA ASN A 82 -9.64 -9.51 -17.45
C ASN A 82 -11.07 -8.95 -17.25
N GLN A 83 -12.09 -9.76 -17.50
CA GLN A 83 -13.49 -9.34 -17.39
C GLN A 83 -13.85 -8.94 -15.95
N ASP A 84 -13.37 -9.68 -14.96
CA ASP A 84 -13.58 -9.35 -13.53
C ASP A 84 -13.10 -7.92 -13.19
N GLN A 85 -11.94 -7.51 -13.70
CA GLN A 85 -11.41 -6.17 -13.50
C GLN A 85 -12.23 -5.09 -14.22
N LEU A 86 -12.75 -5.37 -15.40
CA LEU A 86 -13.62 -4.44 -16.13
C LEU A 86 -14.96 -4.23 -15.40
N ASP A 87 -15.57 -5.33 -14.94
CA ASP A 87 -16.81 -5.29 -14.15
C ASP A 87 -16.60 -4.61 -12.80
N LEU A 88 -15.45 -4.85 -12.15
CA LEU A 88 -15.04 -4.18 -10.93
C LEU A 88 -14.90 -2.67 -11.13
N ALA A 89 -14.33 -2.24 -12.27
CA ALA A 89 -14.19 -0.82 -12.57
C ALA A 89 -15.56 -0.13 -12.71
N ASP A 90 -16.55 -0.79 -13.30
CA ASP A 90 -17.91 -0.29 -13.40
C ASP A 90 -18.58 -0.17 -12.03
N GLN A 91 -18.43 -1.18 -11.18
CA GLN A 91 -18.97 -1.14 -9.82
C GLN A 91 -18.30 -0.07 -8.95
N MET A 92 -16.98 0.08 -9.05
CA MET A 92 -16.24 1.10 -8.29
C MET A 92 -16.63 2.52 -8.66
N ARG A 93 -16.94 2.80 -9.93
CA ARG A 93 -17.27 4.13 -10.42
C ARG A 93 -18.34 4.82 -9.57
N HIS A 94 -19.36 4.08 -9.15
CA HIS A 94 -20.46 4.56 -8.32
C HIS A 94 -20.07 4.93 -6.88
N THR A 95 -18.98 4.36 -6.37
CA THR A 95 -18.55 4.56 -4.98
C THR A 95 -17.39 5.54 -4.82
N VAL A 96 -16.54 5.69 -5.85
CA VAL A 96 -15.32 6.50 -5.75
C VAL A 96 -15.40 7.84 -6.49
N PHE A 97 -16.51 8.16 -7.13
CA PHE A 97 -16.75 9.39 -7.91
C PHE A 97 -15.56 9.75 -8.82
N SER A 98 -15.13 8.77 -9.61
CA SER A 98 -13.96 8.86 -10.48
C SER A 98 -14.28 8.34 -11.88
N TYR A 99 -13.50 8.82 -12.85
CA TYR A 99 -13.63 8.38 -14.24
C TYR A 99 -13.18 6.93 -14.43
N LYS A 100 -13.91 6.18 -15.26
CA LYS A 100 -13.60 4.77 -15.53
C LYS A 100 -12.14 4.58 -15.97
N ILE A 101 -11.63 5.46 -16.82
CA ILE A 101 -10.23 5.40 -17.28
C ILE A 101 -9.23 5.48 -16.14
N SER A 102 -9.49 6.33 -15.14
CA SER A 102 -8.60 6.46 -13.96
C SER A 102 -8.60 5.20 -13.11
N ILE A 103 -9.75 4.54 -13.00
CA ILE A 103 -9.90 3.27 -12.28
C ILE A 103 -9.16 2.17 -13.03
N LEU A 104 -9.37 2.00 -14.35
CA LEU A 104 -8.69 1.01 -15.17
C LEU A 104 -7.16 1.16 -15.09
N LYS A 105 -6.66 2.39 -15.19
CA LYS A 105 -5.21 2.66 -15.05
C LYS A 105 -4.66 2.31 -13.67
N SER A 106 -5.43 2.44 -12.61
CA SER A 106 -4.99 2.09 -11.25
C SER A 106 -4.85 0.60 -11.01
N MET A 107 -5.47 -0.23 -11.87
CA MET A 107 -5.40 -1.69 -11.82
C MET A 107 -4.16 -2.27 -12.51
N LEU A 108 -3.40 -1.44 -13.23
CA LEU A 108 -2.24 -1.86 -14.00
C LEU A 108 -0.93 -1.38 -13.39
N PRO A 109 0.17 -2.13 -13.58
CA PRO A 109 1.52 -1.66 -13.26
C PRO A 109 1.85 -0.35 -13.97
N GLY A 110 2.59 0.54 -13.29
CA GLY A 110 2.97 1.85 -13.84
C GLY A 110 3.72 1.76 -15.18
N LEU A 111 4.47 0.68 -15.39
CA LEU A 111 5.19 0.42 -16.64
C LEU A 111 4.24 0.40 -17.87
N LEU A 112 3.05 -0.18 -17.71
CA LEU A 112 2.05 -0.25 -18.78
C LEU A 112 1.38 1.11 -19.06
N ASN A 113 1.51 2.08 -18.18
CA ASN A 113 0.98 3.44 -18.35
C ASN A 113 2.01 4.43 -18.93
N SER A 114 3.27 3.99 -19.16
CA SER A 114 4.35 4.81 -19.72
C SER A 114 4.72 4.40 -21.15
N GLN A 115 5.55 5.22 -21.83
CA GLN A 115 6.09 4.80 -23.13
C GLN A 115 7.11 3.67 -22.93
N TYR A 116 6.91 2.54 -23.61
CA TYR A 116 7.73 1.35 -23.54
C TYR A 116 8.03 0.80 -24.93
N ASP A 117 9.08 -0.03 -25.03
CA ASP A 117 9.31 -0.91 -26.17
C ASP A 117 8.98 -2.36 -25.77
N LYS A 118 8.64 -3.21 -26.72
CA LYS A 118 8.34 -4.63 -26.49
C LYS A 118 9.60 -5.44 -26.74
N VAL A 119 9.83 -6.43 -25.87
CA VAL A 119 10.91 -7.38 -26.03
C VAL A 119 10.31 -8.74 -26.33
N ILE A 120 10.64 -9.31 -27.47
CA ILE A 120 10.20 -10.64 -27.87
C ILE A 120 11.21 -11.64 -27.37
N MET A 121 10.77 -12.63 -26.60
CA MET A 121 11.63 -13.62 -25.95
C MET A 121 11.29 -15.03 -26.43
N ALA A 122 12.31 -15.83 -26.73
CA ALA A 122 12.14 -17.23 -27.06
C ALA A 122 11.71 -18.05 -25.84
N THR A 123 10.78 -18.97 -26.04
CA THR A 123 10.53 -20.06 -25.08
C THR A 123 11.20 -21.35 -25.55
N ASP A 124 11.25 -22.38 -24.70
CA ASP A 124 11.78 -23.70 -25.04
C ASP A 124 11.05 -24.38 -26.20
N LYS A 125 9.89 -23.85 -26.61
CA LYS A 125 9.07 -24.34 -27.73
C LYS A 125 9.45 -23.73 -29.08
N LEU A 126 10.32 -22.68 -29.10
CA LEU A 126 10.77 -22.05 -30.34
C LEU A 126 11.93 -22.85 -30.92
N GLY A 127 11.78 -23.35 -32.15
CA GLY A 127 12.83 -24.09 -32.84
C GLY A 127 14.05 -23.23 -33.19
N GLU A 128 15.24 -23.86 -33.27
CA GLU A 128 16.51 -23.14 -33.53
C GLU A 128 16.50 -22.40 -34.89
N GLU A 129 15.85 -22.93 -35.92
CA GLU A 129 15.70 -22.25 -37.22
C GLU A 129 14.79 -21.02 -37.13
N GLU A 130 13.68 -21.15 -36.42
CA GLU A 130 12.77 -20.02 -36.16
C GLU A 130 13.46 -18.96 -35.30
N LYS A 131 14.26 -19.36 -34.32
CA LYS A 131 15.03 -18.48 -33.47
C LYS A 131 16.11 -17.71 -34.27
N ALA A 132 16.80 -18.39 -35.18
CA ALA A 132 17.79 -17.76 -36.03
C ALA A 132 17.12 -16.72 -36.99
N THR A 133 15.97 -17.03 -37.51
CA THR A 133 15.23 -16.16 -38.46
C THR A 133 14.53 -14.99 -37.77
N LEU A 134 13.88 -15.26 -36.62
CA LEU A 134 13.07 -14.26 -35.91
C LEU A 134 13.88 -13.41 -34.95
N LEU A 135 14.73 -14.03 -34.15
CA LEU A 135 15.49 -13.41 -33.08
C LEU A 135 16.97 -13.24 -33.40
N GLN A 136 17.37 -13.42 -34.64
CA GLN A 136 18.75 -13.32 -35.10
C GLN A 136 19.73 -14.23 -34.30
N GLY A 137 19.23 -15.40 -33.86
CA GLY A 137 19.99 -16.34 -33.02
C GLY A 137 20.13 -15.96 -31.54
N GLN A 138 19.51 -14.83 -31.13
CA GLN A 138 19.49 -14.41 -29.73
C GLN A 138 18.26 -15.00 -29.00
N ASN A 139 18.28 -14.97 -27.67
CA ASN A 139 17.13 -15.40 -26.89
C ASN A 139 16.04 -14.34 -26.80
N HIS A 140 16.35 -13.09 -27.13
CA HIS A 140 15.43 -11.97 -27.12
C HIS A 140 15.81 -10.90 -28.16
N ILE A 141 14.83 -10.12 -28.63
CA ILE A 141 15.03 -9.00 -29.55
C ILE A 141 13.98 -7.90 -29.24
N LEU A 142 14.36 -6.64 -29.43
CA LEU A 142 13.40 -5.53 -29.32
C LEU A 142 12.43 -5.54 -30.49
N PHE A 143 11.14 -5.34 -30.22
CA PHE A 143 10.12 -5.30 -31.27
C PHE A 143 10.39 -4.22 -32.30
N SER A 144 10.95 -3.08 -31.87
CA SER A 144 11.38 -2.00 -32.77
C SER A 144 12.45 -2.42 -33.78
N GLN A 145 13.23 -3.47 -33.49
CA GLN A 145 14.30 -4.01 -34.34
C GLN A 145 13.80 -5.06 -35.34
N LEU A 146 12.57 -5.55 -35.18
CA LEU A 146 11.96 -6.51 -36.09
C LEU A 146 11.51 -5.85 -37.40
N SER A 147 11.70 -6.56 -38.50
CA SER A 147 11.11 -6.19 -39.80
C SER A 147 9.59 -6.32 -39.77
N GLU A 148 8.92 -5.69 -40.71
CA GLU A 148 7.45 -5.71 -40.78
C GLU A 148 6.89 -7.14 -40.92
N VAL A 149 7.52 -7.99 -41.70
CA VAL A 149 7.17 -9.42 -41.90
C VAL A 149 7.31 -10.21 -40.59
N GLN A 150 8.42 -9.97 -39.84
CA GLN A 150 8.63 -10.60 -38.54
C GLN A 150 7.61 -10.16 -37.50
N ARG A 151 7.24 -8.86 -37.47
CA ARG A 151 6.22 -8.30 -36.57
C ARG A 151 4.86 -8.96 -36.77
N GLN A 152 4.47 -9.26 -38.04
CA GLN A 152 3.21 -9.94 -38.37
C GLN A 152 3.16 -11.39 -37.87
N ALA A 153 4.29 -12.05 -37.70
CA ALA A 153 4.35 -13.42 -37.18
C ALA A 153 4.24 -13.50 -35.63
N ILE A 154 4.59 -12.43 -34.91
CA ILE A 154 4.64 -12.42 -33.44
C ILE A 154 3.33 -12.86 -32.77
N PRO A 155 2.15 -12.36 -33.16
CA PRO A 155 0.89 -12.74 -32.53
C PRO A 155 0.61 -14.26 -32.55
N ARG A 156 0.86 -14.91 -33.68
CA ARG A 156 0.70 -16.36 -33.79
C ARG A 156 1.69 -17.14 -32.95
N LEU A 157 2.91 -16.63 -32.82
CA LEU A 157 3.96 -17.26 -32.00
C LEU A 157 3.68 -17.07 -30.49
N VAL A 158 3.11 -15.95 -30.08
CA VAL A 158 2.64 -15.72 -28.70
C VAL A 158 1.49 -16.68 -28.37
N GLN A 159 0.48 -16.75 -29.24
CA GLN A 159 -0.67 -17.62 -29.05
C GLN A 159 -0.30 -19.12 -28.99
N SER A 160 0.74 -19.53 -29.72
CA SER A 160 1.27 -20.90 -29.66
C SER A 160 2.23 -21.13 -28.48
N GLY A 161 2.51 -20.10 -27.71
CA GLY A 161 3.45 -20.14 -26.59
C GLY A 161 4.92 -20.37 -26.99
N ARG A 162 5.30 -20.06 -28.24
CA ARG A 162 6.69 -20.19 -28.74
C ARG A 162 7.54 -18.99 -28.39
N VAL A 163 6.92 -17.81 -28.27
CA VAL A 163 7.57 -16.60 -27.77
C VAL A 163 6.72 -15.97 -26.67
N THR A 164 7.35 -15.23 -25.78
CA THR A 164 6.69 -14.34 -24.82
C THR A 164 7.05 -12.91 -25.12
N VAL A 165 6.18 -11.97 -24.73
CA VAL A 165 6.41 -10.54 -24.89
C VAL A 165 6.63 -9.91 -23.53
N ASP A 166 7.74 -9.22 -23.40
CA ASP A 166 8.05 -8.38 -22.26
C ASP A 166 8.01 -6.90 -22.64
N TYR A 167 7.94 -6.01 -21.65
CA TYR A 167 7.81 -4.57 -21.88
C TYR A 167 8.98 -3.84 -21.22
N LEU A 168 9.69 -3.04 -22.01
CA LEU A 168 10.85 -2.28 -21.57
C LEU A 168 10.56 -0.78 -21.61
N ALA A 169 10.63 -0.08 -20.48
CA ALA A 169 10.49 1.38 -20.48
C ALA A 169 11.61 2.04 -21.29
N LYS A 170 11.26 2.96 -22.21
CA LYS A 170 12.21 3.62 -23.11
C LYS A 170 13.37 4.34 -22.39
N ASP A 171 13.17 4.74 -21.15
CA ASP A 171 14.19 5.46 -20.35
C ASP A 171 15.12 4.53 -19.54
N LYS A 172 14.93 3.20 -19.56
CA LYS A 172 15.72 2.24 -18.79
C LYS A 172 16.13 1.03 -19.66
N GLN A 173 17.16 1.24 -20.47
CA GLN A 173 17.73 0.20 -21.34
C GLN A 173 18.55 -0.83 -20.58
N ASN A 174 18.01 -1.71 -19.75
CA ASN A 174 18.76 -2.89 -19.29
C ASN A 174 17.80 -3.94 -18.74
N ILE A 175 17.56 -4.99 -19.52
CA ILE A 175 17.15 -6.30 -19.01
C ILE A 175 18.33 -6.82 -18.17
N LYS A 176 18.07 -7.16 -16.91
CA LYS A 176 19.12 -7.74 -16.08
C LYS A 176 19.32 -9.19 -16.50
N THR A 177 20.37 -9.45 -17.26
CA THR A 177 20.81 -10.81 -17.58
C THR A 177 21.94 -11.23 -16.66
N GLU A 178 21.94 -12.47 -16.20
CA GLU A 178 23.08 -13.10 -15.57
C GLU A 178 23.70 -14.10 -16.54
N LYS A 179 25.05 -14.13 -16.56
CA LYS A 179 25.80 -15.08 -17.37
C LYS A 179 25.91 -16.39 -16.63
N HIS A 180 25.33 -17.42 -17.21
CA HIS A 180 25.47 -18.79 -16.75
C HIS A 180 26.45 -19.54 -17.65
N TYR A 181 27.17 -20.50 -17.07
CA TYR A 181 28.04 -21.41 -17.83
C TYR A 181 27.44 -22.80 -17.84
N SER A 182 27.60 -23.49 -18.94
CA SER A 182 27.41 -24.95 -19.06
C SER A 182 28.70 -25.64 -19.48
N VAL A 183 28.96 -26.79 -18.89
CA VAL A 183 30.22 -27.54 -19.10
C VAL A 183 30.07 -28.52 -20.26
N GLN A 184 30.93 -28.40 -21.26
CA GLN A 184 31.04 -29.37 -22.35
C GLN A 184 32.02 -30.46 -21.95
N LYS A 185 31.53 -31.51 -21.26
CA LYS A 185 32.39 -32.59 -20.68
C LYS A 185 33.34 -33.21 -21.69
N GLY A 186 32.89 -33.51 -22.90
CA GLY A 186 33.75 -34.13 -23.94
C GLY A 186 34.91 -33.24 -24.38
N ILE A 187 34.73 -31.92 -24.41
CA ILE A 187 35.83 -30.98 -24.69
C ILE A 187 36.74 -30.81 -23.46
N LEU A 188 36.11 -30.72 -22.27
CA LEU A 188 36.83 -30.53 -21.02
C LEU A 188 37.81 -31.69 -20.70
N GLU A 189 37.40 -32.94 -20.96
CA GLU A 189 38.23 -34.17 -20.77
C GLU A 189 39.42 -34.27 -21.72
N THR A 190 39.24 -33.75 -22.96
CA THR A 190 40.26 -33.81 -24.00
C THR A 190 41.17 -32.58 -24.06
N LEU A 191 40.84 -31.53 -23.27
CA LEU A 191 41.54 -30.25 -23.29
C LEU A 191 42.98 -30.38 -22.74
N ALA A 192 43.97 -30.10 -23.60
CA ALA A 192 45.37 -30.13 -23.23
C ALA A 192 45.73 -28.94 -22.33
N ILE A 193 46.00 -29.19 -21.05
CA ILE A 193 46.41 -28.18 -20.07
C ILE A 193 47.86 -28.49 -19.61
N SER A 194 48.74 -27.50 -19.68
CA SER A 194 50.11 -27.63 -19.20
C SER A 194 50.13 -27.95 -17.70
N GLN A 195 50.93 -28.93 -17.29
CA GLN A 195 51.12 -29.29 -15.88
C GLN A 195 51.64 -28.14 -15.00
N ARG A 196 52.22 -27.09 -15.60
CA ARG A 196 52.69 -25.88 -14.89
C ARG A 196 51.56 -24.93 -14.59
N ALA A 197 50.38 -25.07 -15.23
CA ALA A 197 49.21 -24.20 -15.06
C ALA A 197 48.30 -24.73 -13.94
N LYS A 198 48.77 -24.81 -12.69
CA LYS A 198 48.06 -25.39 -11.55
C LYS A 198 46.62 -24.92 -11.40
N LYS A 199 46.37 -23.59 -11.49
CA LYS A 199 45.01 -23.05 -11.34
C LYS A 199 44.04 -23.44 -12.45
N ARG A 200 44.53 -23.73 -13.67
CA ARG A 200 43.68 -24.26 -14.74
C ARG A 200 43.37 -25.73 -14.51
N LEU A 201 44.30 -26.52 -13.96
CA LEU A 201 44.03 -27.89 -13.56
C LEU A 201 43.00 -27.95 -12.42
N GLU A 202 43.14 -27.10 -11.42
CA GLU A 202 42.18 -26.99 -10.31
C GLU A 202 40.76 -26.65 -10.81
N LEU A 203 40.61 -25.72 -11.76
CA LEU A 203 39.28 -25.39 -12.34
C LEU A 203 38.74 -26.54 -13.18
N ARG A 204 39.59 -27.25 -13.98
CA ARG A 204 39.16 -28.42 -14.73
C ARG A 204 38.60 -29.50 -13.81
N ASP A 205 39.34 -29.83 -12.75
CA ASP A 205 38.95 -30.87 -11.80
C ASP A 205 37.70 -30.50 -11.03
N PHE A 206 37.56 -29.22 -10.64
CA PHE A 206 36.33 -28.68 -10.05
C PHE A 206 35.10 -28.80 -10.96
N LEU A 207 35.26 -28.50 -12.26
CA LEU A 207 34.19 -28.60 -13.25
C LEU A 207 33.79 -30.06 -13.56
N LEU A 208 34.75 -30.99 -13.48
CA LEU A 208 34.49 -32.42 -13.65
C LEU A 208 33.77 -33.03 -12.45
N GLU A 209 34.08 -32.56 -11.22
CA GLU A 209 33.53 -33.14 -9.99
C GLU A 209 32.19 -32.52 -9.56
N LYS A 210 31.97 -31.25 -9.75
CA LYS A 210 30.92 -30.50 -9.02
C LYS A 210 29.77 -29.92 -9.80
N SER A 211 29.84 -29.70 -11.11
CA SER A 211 28.68 -29.09 -11.78
C SER A 211 28.66 -29.25 -13.30
N GLU A 212 27.44 -29.52 -13.82
CA GLU A 212 27.16 -29.45 -15.26
C GLU A 212 26.87 -28.02 -15.73
N SER A 213 26.43 -27.13 -14.83
CA SER A 213 26.13 -25.73 -15.12
C SER A 213 26.11 -24.87 -13.83
N GLY A 214 26.24 -23.55 -13.95
CA GLY A 214 26.18 -22.62 -12.81
C GLY A 214 26.32 -21.16 -13.21
N LYS A 215 26.22 -20.25 -12.22
CA LYS A 215 26.41 -18.79 -12.45
C LYS A 215 27.89 -18.48 -12.69
N LEU A 216 28.20 -17.75 -13.75
CA LEU A 216 29.56 -17.34 -14.07
C LEU A 216 30.17 -16.45 -12.98
N THR A 217 29.35 -15.67 -12.28
CA THR A 217 29.80 -14.85 -11.16
C THR A 217 30.32 -15.64 -9.98
N ASP A 218 29.72 -16.81 -9.70
CA ASP A 218 30.20 -17.70 -8.61
C ASP A 218 31.49 -18.38 -8.98
N LEU A 219 31.65 -18.74 -10.26
CA LEU A 219 32.92 -19.29 -10.76
C LEU A 219 34.05 -18.25 -10.66
N HIS A 220 33.75 -16.96 -10.90
CA HIS A 220 34.72 -15.87 -10.75
C HIS A 220 35.05 -15.52 -9.29
N LYS A 221 34.26 -15.92 -8.30
CA LYS A 221 34.61 -15.79 -6.88
C LYS A 221 35.69 -16.82 -6.48
N LEU A 222 35.70 -17.98 -7.13
CA LEU A 222 36.60 -19.06 -6.84
C LEU A 222 37.88 -19.03 -7.71
N PHE A 223 37.75 -18.60 -8.97
CA PHE A 223 38.82 -18.61 -9.96
C PHE A 223 38.95 -17.24 -10.66
N SER A 224 40.19 -16.87 -11.00
CA SER A 224 40.45 -15.61 -11.69
C SER A 224 39.83 -15.58 -13.10
N ARG A 225 39.48 -14.39 -13.57
CA ARG A 225 38.84 -14.19 -14.89
C ARG A 225 39.67 -14.78 -16.03
N ASP A 226 40.98 -14.68 -15.99
CA ASP A 226 41.89 -15.21 -17.03
C ASP A 226 41.88 -16.73 -17.10
N VAL A 227 41.75 -17.39 -15.95
CA VAL A 227 41.63 -18.84 -15.87
C VAL A 227 40.32 -19.32 -16.47
N VAL A 228 39.22 -18.68 -16.13
CA VAL A 228 37.89 -19.00 -16.65
C VAL A 228 37.79 -18.70 -18.14
N LYS A 229 38.34 -17.57 -18.60
CA LYS A 229 38.37 -17.15 -19.99
C LYS A 229 39.05 -18.19 -20.90
N PHE A 230 40.11 -18.83 -20.44
CA PHE A 230 40.78 -19.92 -21.16
C PHE A 230 39.84 -21.08 -21.51
N PHE A 231 38.96 -21.49 -20.58
CA PHE A 231 37.97 -22.56 -20.81
C PHE A 231 36.85 -22.15 -21.72
N ILE A 232 36.46 -20.85 -21.69
CA ILE A 232 35.48 -20.30 -22.60
C ILE A 232 36.04 -20.28 -24.01
N GLU A 233 37.24 -19.78 -24.21
CA GLU A 233 37.92 -19.72 -25.51
C GLU A 233 38.21 -21.11 -26.08
N ALA A 234 38.42 -22.09 -25.23
CA ALA A 234 38.60 -23.50 -25.62
C ALA A 234 37.26 -24.21 -25.92
N GLY A 235 36.09 -23.55 -25.75
CA GLY A 235 34.79 -24.17 -25.94
C GLY A 235 34.38 -25.18 -24.87
N ALA A 236 35.18 -25.33 -23.80
CA ALA A 236 34.86 -26.21 -22.69
C ALA A 236 33.79 -25.64 -21.73
N LEU A 237 33.62 -24.31 -21.74
CA LEU A 237 32.55 -23.60 -21.09
C LEU A 237 31.74 -22.79 -22.13
N VAL A 238 30.48 -23.08 -22.25
CA VAL A 238 29.55 -22.31 -23.07
C VAL A 238 28.82 -21.33 -22.15
N ILE A 239 28.86 -20.05 -22.51
CA ILE A 239 28.19 -18.98 -21.73
C ILE A 239 26.83 -18.68 -22.37
N THR A 240 25.80 -18.80 -21.58
CA THR A 240 24.44 -18.37 -21.92
C THR A 240 24.05 -17.20 -21.06
N GLU A 241 23.43 -16.17 -21.63
CA GLU A 241 22.80 -15.10 -20.88
C GLU A 241 21.40 -15.56 -20.54
N VAL A 242 21.16 -15.76 -19.25
CA VAL A 242 19.83 -16.11 -18.70
C VAL A 242 19.26 -14.84 -18.11
N GLU A 243 18.04 -14.52 -18.48
CA GLU A 243 17.31 -13.43 -17.83
C GLU A 243 17.06 -13.83 -16.39
N VAL A 244 17.42 -12.92 -15.47
CA VAL A 244 17.13 -13.10 -14.06
C VAL A 244 15.91 -12.26 -13.74
N ASN A 245 14.86 -12.94 -13.32
CA ASN A 245 13.76 -12.28 -12.67
C ASN A 245 14.31 -11.53 -11.45
N ARG A 246 14.14 -10.20 -11.43
CA ARG A 246 14.70 -9.35 -10.37
C ARG A 246 14.14 -9.70 -8.99
N ALA A 247 12.99 -10.32 -8.95
CA ALA A 247 12.34 -10.80 -7.73
C ALA A 247 12.95 -12.14 -7.20
N ASP A 248 13.58 -12.96 -8.04
CA ASP A 248 14.12 -14.27 -7.61
C ASP A 248 15.20 -14.18 -6.53
N SER A 249 15.85 -13.02 -6.39
CA SER A 249 16.81 -12.79 -5.30
C SER A 249 16.17 -12.82 -3.90
N TYR A 250 14.86 -12.67 -3.77
CA TYR A 250 14.11 -12.80 -2.52
C TYR A 250 13.83 -14.27 -2.18
N PHE A 251 13.67 -15.15 -3.17
CA PHE A 251 13.25 -16.54 -2.98
C PHE A 251 14.41 -17.50 -2.68
N GLU A 252 15.64 -17.19 -3.12
CA GLU A 252 16.80 -18.10 -3.02
C GLU A 252 17.28 -18.38 -1.58
N LYS A 253 16.75 -17.69 -0.55
CA LYS A 253 17.28 -17.74 0.84
C LYS A 253 16.29 -18.18 1.90
N VAL A 254 15.05 -18.49 1.54
CA VAL A 254 14.00 -18.78 2.53
C VAL A 254 13.84 -20.28 2.70
N GLU A 255 14.18 -20.81 3.88
CA GLU A 255 13.94 -22.21 4.23
C GLU A 255 12.43 -22.48 4.37
N LYS A 256 11.98 -23.63 3.88
CA LYS A 256 10.59 -24.05 4.05
C LYS A 256 10.29 -24.30 5.53
N THR A 257 9.16 -23.80 6.00
CA THR A 257 8.68 -24.01 7.36
C THR A 257 7.39 -24.83 7.35
N GLU A 258 7.15 -25.61 8.42
CA GLU A 258 5.91 -26.35 8.61
C GLU A 258 4.84 -25.48 9.25
N PHE A 259 3.57 -25.87 9.10
CA PHE A 259 2.45 -25.23 9.76
C PHE A 259 2.49 -25.51 11.27
N LEU A 260 2.22 -24.47 12.06
CA LEU A 260 2.14 -24.61 13.51
C LEU A 260 0.78 -25.21 13.91
N GLU A 261 0.76 -25.95 15.02
CA GLU A 261 -0.48 -26.44 15.59
C GLU A 261 -1.36 -25.27 16.07
N LEU A 262 -2.60 -25.27 15.66
CA LEU A 262 -3.58 -24.26 16.04
C LEU A 262 -4.16 -24.57 17.42
N ASN A 263 -4.31 -23.53 18.24
CA ASN A 263 -5.12 -23.65 19.44
C ASN A 263 -6.63 -23.73 19.07
N ALA A 264 -7.46 -24.03 20.06
CA ALA A 264 -8.92 -24.25 19.84
C ALA A 264 -9.61 -23.03 19.19
N GLN A 265 -9.24 -21.80 19.58
CA GLN A 265 -9.84 -20.58 19.03
C GLN A 265 -9.40 -20.36 17.57
N GLN A 266 -8.12 -20.57 17.28
CA GLN A 266 -7.57 -20.45 15.93
C GLN A 266 -8.17 -21.54 15.00
N ALA A 267 -8.24 -22.78 15.46
CA ALA A 267 -8.84 -23.89 14.70
C ALA A 267 -10.30 -23.61 14.38
N HIS A 268 -11.09 -23.15 15.36
CA HIS A 268 -12.48 -22.77 15.16
C HIS A 268 -12.60 -21.64 14.12
N ALA A 269 -11.76 -20.61 14.22
CA ALA A 269 -11.79 -19.50 13.26
C ALA A 269 -11.48 -19.97 11.82
N VAL A 270 -10.45 -20.80 11.63
CA VAL A 270 -10.12 -21.39 10.32
C VAL A 270 -11.28 -22.21 9.77
N GLU A 271 -11.93 -23.04 10.61
CA GLU A 271 -13.04 -23.88 10.19
C GLU A 271 -14.25 -23.07 9.75
N GLU A 272 -14.67 -22.04 10.52
CA GLU A 272 -15.80 -21.18 10.18
C GLU A 272 -15.55 -20.43 8.87
N MET A 273 -14.36 -19.85 8.68
CA MET A 273 -14.00 -19.15 7.45
C MET A 273 -13.92 -20.10 6.25
N THR A 274 -13.36 -21.32 6.44
CA THR A 274 -13.23 -22.32 5.37
C THR A 274 -14.59 -22.74 4.81
N ARG A 275 -15.62 -22.87 5.65
CA ARG A 275 -16.98 -23.22 5.21
C ARG A 275 -17.59 -22.23 4.22
N GLN A 276 -17.14 -20.98 4.23
CA GLN A 276 -17.68 -19.94 3.34
C GLN A 276 -16.89 -19.80 2.00
N ILE A 277 -15.78 -20.49 1.84
CA ILE A 277 -15.00 -20.42 0.58
C ILE A 277 -15.87 -20.92 -0.59
N GLY A 278 -16.08 -20.06 -1.59
CA GLY A 278 -16.86 -20.37 -2.79
C GLY A 278 -18.38 -20.25 -2.64
N GLN A 279 -18.88 -19.96 -1.45
CA GLN A 279 -20.31 -19.78 -1.19
C GLN A 279 -20.72 -18.30 -1.14
N GLY A 280 -19.78 -17.42 -0.92
CA GLY A 280 -20.03 -16.03 -0.60
C GLY A 280 -20.73 -15.91 0.75
N GLY A 281 -20.54 -14.82 1.45
CA GLY A 281 -21.17 -14.64 2.73
C GLY A 281 -20.86 -13.28 3.33
N LYS A 282 -21.23 -13.12 4.60
CA LYS A 282 -20.86 -11.93 5.35
C LYS A 282 -19.35 -11.95 5.59
N PRO A 283 -18.66 -10.82 5.52
CA PRO A 283 -17.26 -10.73 5.93
C PRO A 283 -17.05 -11.17 7.38
N PHE A 284 -15.85 -11.63 7.68
CA PHE A 284 -15.41 -11.91 9.04
C PHE A 284 -14.58 -10.76 9.60
N LEU A 285 -14.89 -10.32 10.81
CA LEU A 285 -13.95 -9.59 11.64
C LEU A 285 -13.24 -10.61 12.54
N LEU A 286 -11.93 -10.77 12.34
CA LEU A 286 -11.07 -11.57 13.21
C LEU A 286 -10.35 -10.60 14.17
N GLU A 287 -10.94 -10.40 15.34
CA GLU A 287 -10.33 -9.63 16.40
C GLU A 287 -9.41 -10.53 17.23
N GLY A 288 -8.16 -10.14 17.39
CA GLY A 288 -7.22 -10.96 18.15
C GLY A 288 -6.16 -10.12 18.83
N VAL A 289 -5.95 -10.37 20.12
CA VAL A 289 -4.92 -9.69 20.90
C VAL A 289 -3.55 -9.74 20.20
N THR A 290 -2.69 -8.78 20.48
CA THR A 290 -1.34 -8.78 19.91
C THR A 290 -0.62 -10.08 20.28
N GLY A 291 -0.09 -10.79 19.25
CA GLY A 291 0.55 -12.09 19.45
C GLY A 291 -0.42 -13.28 19.57
N SER A 292 -1.70 -13.13 19.24
CA SER A 292 -2.68 -14.24 19.20
C SER A 292 -2.48 -15.22 18.04
N GLY A 293 -1.54 -14.93 17.13
CA GLY A 293 -1.26 -15.83 15.99
C GLY A 293 -2.22 -15.66 14.81
N LYS A 294 -2.82 -14.47 14.61
CA LYS A 294 -3.68 -14.17 13.44
C LYS A 294 -3.02 -14.59 12.11
N THR A 295 -1.73 -14.33 11.96
CA THR A 295 -0.99 -14.69 10.74
C THR A 295 -1.03 -16.19 10.48
N GLU A 296 -0.92 -17.03 11.51
CA GLU A 296 -1.01 -18.50 11.35
C GLU A 296 -2.41 -18.92 10.92
N VAL A 297 -3.45 -18.27 11.45
CA VAL A 297 -4.83 -18.46 10.99
C VAL A 297 -4.97 -18.14 9.49
N TYR A 298 -4.34 -17.04 9.03
CA TYR A 298 -4.33 -16.69 7.61
C TYR A 298 -3.61 -17.74 6.74
N LEU A 299 -2.46 -18.24 7.20
CA LEU A 299 -1.69 -19.25 6.46
C LEU A 299 -2.50 -20.55 6.31
N HIS A 300 -3.16 -21.01 7.36
CA HIS A 300 -4.04 -22.18 7.30
C HIS A 300 -5.26 -21.96 6.39
N LEU A 301 -5.88 -20.77 6.42
CA LEU A 301 -6.99 -20.43 5.53
C LEU A 301 -6.55 -20.45 4.07
N ILE A 302 -5.36 -19.90 3.76
CA ILE A 302 -4.79 -19.92 2.42
C ILE A 302 -4.52 -21.35 1.97
N GLU A 303 -3.93 -22.19 2.82
CA GLU A 303 -3.72 -23.62 2.52
C GLU A 303 -5.02 -24.31 2.10
N ARG A 304 -6.09 -24.12 2.89
CA ARG A 304 -7.43 -24.66 2.59
C ARG A 304 -7.97 -24.12 1.26
N THR A 305 -7.76 -22.82 1.01
CA THR A 305 -8.16 -22.15 -0.24
C THR A 305 -7.45 -22.77 -1.45
N LEU A 306 -6.13 -22.95 -1.36
CA LEU A 306 -5.33 -23.59 -2.42
C LEU A 306 -5.71 -25.07 -2.65
N ALA A 307 -6.00 -25.82 -1.58
CA ALA A 307 -6.46 -27.19 -1.65
C ALA A 307 -7.80 -27.35 -2.41
N MET A 308 -8.63 -26.29 -2.41
CA MET A 308 -9.87 -26.22 -3.20
C MET A 308 -9.64 -25.74 -4.65
N GLY A 309 -8.39 -25.56 -5.09
CA GLY A 309 -8.06 -25.07 -6.43
C GLY A 309 -8.33 -23.59 -6.63
N LYS A 310 -8.47 -22.82 -5.56
CA LYS A 310 -8.75 -21.38 -5.57
C LYS A 310 -7.50 -20.56 -5.25
N THR A 311 -7.57 -19.25 -5.45
CA THR A 311 -6.49 -18.30 -5.22
C THR A 311 -6.77 -17.41 -4.01
N ALA A 312 -5.74 -16.71 -3.51
CA ALA A 312 -5.88 -15.86 -2.33
C ALA A 312 -5.17 -14.50 -2.49
N ILE A 313 -5.77 -13.47 -1.91
CA ILE A 313 -5.17 -12.13 -1.77
C ILE A 313 -4.99 -11.83 -0.29
N VAL A 314 -3.80 -11.36 0.08
CA VAL A 314 -3.49 -10.88 1.42
C VAL A 314 -3.01 -9.44 1.33
N LEU A 315 -3.75 -8.54 1.93
CA LEU A 315 -3.37 -7.14 2.06
C LEU A 315 -2.73 -6.91 3.42
N VAL A 316 -1.55 -6.29 3.39
CA VAL A 316 -0.78 -5.91 4.58
C VAL A 316 -0.45 -4.43 4.47
N PRO A 317 -0.49 -3.65 5.57
CA PRO A 317 -0.06 -2.25 5.51
C PRO A 317 1.35 -2.13 4.98
N GLU A 318 1.61 -1.15 4.11
CA GLU A 318 2.90 -1.01 3.41
C GLU A 318 4.10 -0.98 4.37
N ILE A 319 3.95 -0.30 5.50
CA ILE A 319 4.97 -0.21 6.54
C ILE A 319 5.17 -1.52 7.33
N SER A 320 4.20 -2.44 7.27
CA SER A 320 4.27 -3.77 7.89
C SER A 320 4.76 -4.84 6.91
N LEU A 321 4.88 -4.50 5.62
CA LEU A 321 5.35 -5.41 4.57
C LEU A 321 6.88 -5.51 4.61
N THR A 322 7.38 -6.02 5.72
CA THR A 322 8.80 -6.26 5.97
C THR A 322 9.24 -7.59 5.36
N PRO A 323 10.54 -7.80 5.10
CA PRO A 323 11.07 -9.11 4.69
C PRO A 323 10.65 -10.25 5.64
N GLN A 324 10.57 -9.98 6.94
CA GLN A 324 10.10 -10.98 7.91
C GLN A 324 8.66 -11.41 7.65
N MET A 325 7.77 -10.46 7.31
CA MET A 325 6.37 -10.76 7.01
C MET A 325 6.23 -11.52 5.69
N THR A 326 6.88 -11.05 4.63
CA THR A 326 6.84 -11.71 3.32
C THR A 326 7.43 -13.12 3.37
N ASN A 327 8.53 -13.29 4.10
CA ASN A 327 9.19 -14.60 4.28
C ASN A 327 8.26 -15.63 4.95
N ARG A 328 7.33 -15.23 5.82
CA ARG A 328 6.36 -16.16 6.41
C ARG A 328 5.45 -16.80 5.35
N PHE A 329 5.05 -16.04 4.34
CA PHE A 329 4.25 -16.58 3.23
C PHE A 329 5.11 -17.38 2.25
N ILE A 330 6.28 -16.86 1.90
CA ILE A 330 7.20 -17.52 0.97
C ILE A 330 7.68 -18.86 1.54
N SER A 331 8.01 -18.93 2.84
CA SER A 331 8.45 -20.19 3.49
C SER A 331 7.38 -21.29 3.50
N ARG A 332 6.10 -20.91 3.41
CA ARG A 332 4.96 -21.86 3.38
C ARG A 332 4.56 -22.24 1.97
N PHE A 333 4.46 -21.28 1.06
CA PHE A 333 3.87 -21.48 -0.24
C PHE A 333 4.86 -21.38 -1.41
N GLY A 334 6.11 -20.99 -1.16
CA GLY A 334 7.19 -20.95 -2.16
C GLY A 334 6.83 -20.09 -3.37
N ASP A 335 7.04 -20.64 -4.57
CA ASP A 335 6.85 -19.94 -5.85
C ASP A 335 5.40 -19.60 -6.17
N LEU A 336 4.44 -20.14 -5.40
CA LEU A 336 3.03 -19.75 -5.55
C LEU A 336 2.73 -18.35 -5.04
N VAL A 337 3.69 -17.67 -4.38
CA VAL A 337 3.52 -16.33 -3.82
C VAL A 337 4.06 -15.27 -4.78
N ALA A 338 3.26 -14.23 -5.01
CA ALA A 338 3.70 -12.98 -5.63
C ALA A 338 3.64 -11.84 -4.60
N ILE A 339 4.66 -10.97 -4.59
CA ILE A 339 4.76 -9.84 -3.65
C ILE A 339 4.54 -8.54 -4.42
N MET A 340 3.56 -7.72 -3.99
CA MET A 340 3.19 -6.48 -4.68
C MET A 340 3.17 -5.28 -3.74
N HIS A 341 4.17 -4.39 -3.83
CA HIS A 341 4.23 -3.15 -3.04
C HIS A 341 4.95 -2.00 -3.75
N SER A 342 4.83 -0.79 -3.21
CA SER A 342 5.39 0.43 -3.83
C SER A 342 6.91 0.46 -3.87
N GLY A 343 7.60 -0.19 -2.93
CA GLY A 343 9.06 -0.27 -2.84
C GLY A 343 9.73 -1.07 -3.97
N LEU A 344 8.96 -1.89 -4.71
CA LEU A 344 9.44 -2.56 -5.90
C LEU A 344 9.67 -1.56 -7.03
N SER A 345 10.70 -1.76 -7.84
CA SER A 345 10.88 -1.04 -9.10
C SER A 345 9.74 -1.38 -10.09
N ASP A 346 9.55 -0.55 -11.10
CA ASP A 346 8.49 -0.76 -12.08
C ASP A 346 8.66 -2.09 -12.84
N GLY A 347 9.91 -2.51 -13.10
CA GLY A 347 10.20 -3.83 -13.67
C GLY A 347 9.82 -4.97 -12.72
N GLU A 348 10.20 -4.90 -11.44
CA GLU A 348 9.83 -5.90 -10.43
C GLU A 348 8.30 -6.00 -10.28
N LYS A 349 7.58 -4.85 -10.26
CA LYS A 349 6.11 -4.83 -10.21
C LYS A 349 5.48 -5.51 -11.42
N PHE A 350 6.06 -5.29 -12.59
CA PHE A 350 5.59 -5.90 -13.82
C PHE A 350 5.84 -7.42 -13.85
N ASP A 351 7.02 -7.86 -13.38
CA ASP A 351 7.36 -9.28 -13.29
C ASP A 351 6.42 -10.02 -12.33
N GLU A 352 6.17 -9.48 -11.15
CA GLU A 352 5.23 -10.05 -10.18
C GLU A 352 3.79 -10.06 -10.74
N TRP A 353 3.36 -8.99 -11.41
CA TRP A 353 2.06 -8.93 -12.07
C TRP A 353 1.92 -9.99 -13.15
N ARG A 354 2.95 -10.20 -13.98
CA ARG A 354 3.00 -11.22 -15.02
C ARG A 354 2.93 -12.64 -14.44
N LYS A 355 3.65 -12.88 -13.33
CA LYS A 355 3.62 -14.14 -12.58
C LYS A 355 2.21 -14.47 -12.08
N VAL A 356 1.47 -13.47 -11.62
CA VAL A 356 0.06 -13.62 -11.24
C VAL A 356 -0.80 -13.90 -12.46
N LYS A 357 -0.68 -13.10 -13.52
CA LYS A 357 -1.48 -13.22 -14.73
C LYS A 357 -1.31 -14.56 -15.45
N SER A 358 -0.10 -15.12 -15.44
CA SER A 358 0.18 -16.44 -16.03
C SER A 358 -0.36 -17.61 -15.20
N GLY A 359 -0.88 -17.36 -13.98
CA GLY A 359 -1.34 -18.38 -13.04
C GLY A 359 -0.22 -19.14 -12.32
N GLN A 360 1.04 -18.72 -12.48
CA GLN A 360 2.18 -19.25 -11.73
C GLN A 360 2.04 -18.94 -10.24
N ALA A 361 1.74 -17.68 -9.90
CA ALA A 361 1.39 -17.32 -8.54
C ALA A 361 -0.12 -17.47 -8.29
N LYS A 362 -0.46 -18.05 -7.16
CA LYS A 362 -1.84 -18.28 -6.70
C LYS A 362 -2.16 -17.51 -5.41
N VAL A 363 -1.15 -16.97 -4.75
CA VAL A 363 -1.25 -16.18 -3.55
C VAL A 363 -0.57 -14.84 -3.81
N VAL A 364 -1.30 -13.76 -3.66
CA VAL A 364 -0.76 -12.39 -3.75
C VAL A 364 -0.69 -11.81 -2.36
N VAL A 365 0.50 -11.38 -1.94
CA VAL A 365 0.72 -10.65 -0.69
C VAL A 365 1.19 -9.26 -1.05
N GLY A 366 0.52 -8.24 -0.55
CA GLY A 366 0.91 -6.90 -0.93
C GLY A 366 0.23 -5.77 -0.17
N ALA A 367 0.60 -4.55 -0.56
CA ALA A 367 -0.03 -3.34 -0.05
C ALA A 367 -1.42 -3.11 -0.70
N ARG A 368 -2.05 -2.00 -0.37
CA ARG A 368 -3.40 -1.63 -0.85
C ARG A 368 -3.68 -1.97 -2.32
N SER A 369 -2.74 -1.64 -3.23
CA SER A 369 -2.93 -1.85 -4.68
C SER A 369 -2.95 -3.31 -5.11
N ALA A 370 -2.46 -4.23 -4.28
CA ALA A 370 -2.51 -5.67 -4.55
C ALA A 370 -3.95 -6.21 -4.63
N ILE A 371 -4.93 -5.45 -4.14
CA ILE A 371 -6.35 -5.78 -4.33
C ILE A 371 -6.77 -5.88 -5.80
N PHE A 372 -6.04 -5.26 -6.71
CA PHE A 372 -6.28 -5.30 -8.16
C PHE A 372 -5.52 -6.40 -8.89
N ALA A 373 -4.80 -7.26 -8.19
CA ALA A 373 -4.08 -8.36 -8.81
C ALA A 373 -5.00 -9.18 -9.75
N PRO A 374 -4.54 -9.53 -10.97
CA PRO A 374 -5.34 -10.23 -11.97
C PRO A 374 -5.46 -11.73 -11.66
N LEU A 375 -5.90 -12.05 -10.43
CA LEU A 375 -6.20 -13.41 -10.01
C LEU A 375 -7.60 -13.82 -10.44
N ASP A 376 -7.71 -15.02 -10.97
CA ASP A 376 -8.99 -15.68 -11.24
C ASP A 376 -9.37 -16.58 -10.07
N ASN A 377 -10.66 -16.91 -9.94
CA ASN A 377 -11.21 -17.86 -8.99
C ASN A 377 -10.75 -17.63 -7.54
N ILE A 378 -10.86 -16.39 -7.05
CA ILE A 378 -10.44 -16.01 -5.71
C ILE A 378 -11.32 -16.71 -4.68
N GLY A 379 -10.70 -17.43 -3.73
CA GLY A 379 -11.38 -18.11 -2.62
C GLY A 379 -11.30 -17.36 -1.30
N ALA A 380 -10.21 -16.61 -1.08
CA ALA A 380 -10.02 -15.84 0.14
C ALA A 380 -9.40 -14.47 -0.14
N ILE A 381 -9.91 -13.44 0.53
CA ILE A 381 -9.33 -12.11 0.59
C ILE A 381 -9.13 -11.77 2.07
N ILE A 382 -7.90 -11.47 2.45
CA ILE A 382 -7.51 -11.19 3.83
C ILE A 382 -6.95 -9.77 3.90
N ILE A 383 -7.42 -8.96 4.83
CA ILE A 383 -6.89 -7.62 5.12
C ILE A 383 -6.39 -7.62 6.55
N ASP A 384 -5.07 -7.65 6.71
CA ASP A 384 -4.44 -7.56 8.02
C ASP A 384 -4.34 -6.11 8.48
N GLU A 385 -4.45 -5.89 9.81
CA GLU A 385 -4.50 -4.55 10.41
C GLU A 385 -5.52 -3.63 9.68
N GLU A 386 -6.76 -4.09 9.52
CA GLU A 386 -7.81 -3.48 8.70
C GLU A 386 -8.12 -2.02 9.05
N HIS A 387 -7.79 -1.60 10.30
CA HIS A 387 -7.98 -0.24 10.80
C HIS A 387 -7.01 0.78 10.19
N GLU A 388 -6.02 0.32 9.42
CA GLU A 388 -4.99 1.20 8.89
C GLU A 388 -5.51 2.17 7.83
N ALA A 389 -5.30 3.47 8.07
CA ALA A 389 -5.73 4.52 7.17
C ALA A 389 -5.09 4.42 5.77
N THR A 390 -3.95 3.74 5.64
CA THR A 390 -3.24 3.55 4.36
C THR A 390 -3.98 2.68 3.35
N TYR A 391 -5.01 1.97 3.77
CA TYR A 391 -5.91 1.24 2.87
C TYR A 391 -6.87 2.16 2.09
N LYS A 392 -7.00 3.43 2.47
CA LYS A 392 -7.66 4.47 1.68
C LYS A 392 -6.65 5.15 0.76
N GLN A 393 -6.97 5.31 -0.52
CA GLN A 393 -6.15 6.07 -1.46
C GLN A 393 -6.49 7.56 -1.37
N GLU A 394 -5.47 8.40 -1.19
CA GLU A 394 -5.64 9.86 -1.10
C GLU A 394 -5.66 10.55 -2.47
N SER A 395 -5.14 9.89 -3.51
CA SER A 395 -5.18 10.34 -4.90
C SER A 395 -6.31 9.66 -5.69
N ASN A 396 -6.71 10.23 -6.82
CA ASN A 396 -7.73 9.67 -7.68
C ASN A 396 -7.27 8.36 -8.38
N PRO A 397 -8.11 7.31 -8.39
CA PRO A 397 -9.40 7.12 -7.73
C PRO A 397 -9.25 6.91 -6.21
N ARG A 398 -10.10 7.58 -5.42
CA ARG A 398 -10.04 7.57 -3.95
C ARG A 398 -10.76 6.36 -3.34
N TYR A 399 -10.35 5.16 -3.72
CA TYR A 399 -10.93 3.92 -3.21
C TYR A 399 -10.40 3.55 -1.82
N HIS A 400 -11.20 2.79 -1.08
CA HIS A 400 -10.74 2.06 0.10
C HIS A 400 -10.60 0.57 -0.25
N ALA A 401 -9.45 -0.03 0.07
CA ALA A 401 -9.20 -1.44 -0.28
C ALA A 401 -10.22 -2.41 0.31
N ARG A 402 -10.77 -2.14 1.50
CA ARG A 402 -11.86 -2.92 2.11
C ARG A 402 -13.11 -2.93 1.22
N ASP A 403 -13.48 -1.79 0.66
CA ASP A 403 -14.70 -1.67 -0.15
C ASP A 403 -14.51 -2.39 -1.50
N VAL A 404 -13.34 -2.29 -2.10
CA VAL A 404 -12.97 -3.08 -3.30
C VAL A 404 -12.94 -4.57 -2.97
N ALA A 405 -12.42 -4.96 -1.80
CA ALA A 405 -12.41 -6.36 -1.36
C ALA A 405 -13.83 -6.91 -1.18
N LEU A 406 -14.77 -6.10 -0.67
CA LEU A 406 -16.18 -6.46 -0.57
C LEU A 406 -16.80 -6.75 -1.95
N LEU A 407 -16.52 -5.89 -2.94
CA LEU A 407 -16.99 -6.09 -4.31
C LEU A 407 -16.41 -7.37 -4.91
N ARG A 408 -15.10 -7.57 -4.81
CA ARG A 408 -14.43 -8.78 -5.33
C ARG A 408 -14.87 -10.05 -4.59
N ALA A 409 -15.03 -9.98 -3.28
CA ALA A 409 -15.52 -11.13 -2.50
C ALA A 409 -16.93 -11.54 -2.94
N LYS A 410 -17.80 -10.58 -3.21
CA LYS A 410 -19.15 -10.84 -3.75
C LYS A 410 -19.11 -11.45 -5.14
N SER A 411 -18.27 -10.94 -6.05
CA SER A 411 -18.14 -11.42 -7.43
C SER A 411 -17.64 -12.87 -7.49
N HIS A 412 -16.63 -13.23 -6.67
CA HIS A 412 -16.00 -14.56 -6.69
C HIS A 412 -16.59 -15.57 -5.68
N GLY A 413 -17.52 -15.14 -4.83
CA GLY A 413 -17.97 -15.96 -3.69
C GLY A 413 -16.86 -16.20 -2.68
N SER A 414 -15.90 -15.29 -2.56
CA SER A 414 -14.74 -15.42 -1.65
C SER A 414 -15.12 -15.17 -0.21
N VAL A 415 -14.39 -15.80 0.71
CA VAL A 415 -14.39 -15.35 2.11
C VAL A 415 -13.54 -14.08 2.25
N LEU A 416 -14.11 -13.05 2.88
CA LEU A 416 -13.39 -11.83 3.24
C LEU A 416 -13.11 -11.80 4.73
N VAL A 417 -11.84 -11.68 5.11
CA VAL A 417 -11.37 -11.60 6.49
C VAL A 417 -10.73 -10.26 6.76
N LEU A 418 -11.24 -9.56 7.76
CA LEU A 418 -10.71 -8.31 8.28
C LEU A 418 -10.06 -8.58 9.63
N GLY A 419 -8.73 -8.55 9.70
CA GLY A 419 -7.98 -8.88 10.91
C GLY A 419 -7.43 -7.66 11.61
N SER A 420 -7.58 -7.58 12.93
CA SER A 420 -6.99 -6.52 13.74
C SER A 420 -6.92 -6.91 15.22
N ALA A 421 -5.99 -6.30 15.95
CA ALA A 421 -6.00 -6.30 17.42
C ALA A 421 -6.83 -5.13 18.00
N THR A 422 -7.00 -4.10 17.21
CA THR A 422 -7.73 -2.87 17.53
C THR A 422 -8.56 -2.46 16.32
N PRO A 423 -9.66 -3.17 16.01
CA PRO A 423 -10.48 -2.90 14.85
C PRO A 423 -10.91 -1.44 14.74
N SER A 424 -11.20 -0.97 13.52
CA SER A 424 -11.83 0.33 13.35
C SER A 424 -13.23 0.32 13.97
N ILE A 425 -13.63 1.46 14.53
CA ILE A 425 -14.96 1.62 15.17
C ILE A 425 -16.08 1.20 14.21
N GLU A 426 -15.94 1.54 12.93
CA GLU A 426 -16.90 1.20 11.88
C GLU A 426 -17.00 -0.31 11.65
N THR A 427 -15.87 -1.01 11.56
CA THR A 427 -15.83 -2.47 11.35
C THR A 427 -16.37 -3.22 12.58
N ARG A 428 -15.97 -2.80 13.78
CA ARG A 428 -16.45 -3.40 15.03
C ARG A 428 -17.95 -3.21 15.22
N ALA A 429 -18.50 -2.03 14.86
CA ALA A 429 -19.94 -1.75 14.90
C ALA A 429 -20.71 -2.64 13.91
N ARG A 430 -20.19 -2.89 12.71
CA ARG A 430 -20.78 -3.81 11.73
C ARG A 430 -20.80 -5.25 12.25
N ALA A 431 -19.75 -5.69 12.92
CA ALA A 431 -19.70 -7.00 13.57
C ALA A 431 -20.71 -7.09 14.71
N GLN A 432 -20.81 -6.09 15.58
CA GLN A 432 -21.77 -6.05 16.67
C GLN A 432 -23.24 -6.12 16.19
N LYS A 433 -23.52 -5.50 15.02
CA LYS A 433 -24.85 -5.55 14.40
C LYS A 433 -25.11 -6.83 13.58
N GLY A 434 -24.17 -7.77 13.54
CA GLY A 434 -24.28 -8.99 12.76
C GLY A 434 -24.23 -8.79 11.24
N VAL A 435 -23.75 -7.62 10.77
CA VAL A 435 -23.42 -7.38 9.36
C VAL A 435 -22.19 -8.16 8.96
N TYR A 436 -21.21 -8.27 9.88
CA TYR A 436 -20.04 -9.12 9.76
C TYR A 436 -20.11 -10.25 10.78
N HIS A 437 -19.51 -11.39 10.48
CA HIS A 437 -19.25 -12.43 11.47
C HIS A 437 -18.13 -11.98 12.39
N PHE A 438 -18.31 -12.20 13.68
CA PHE A 438 -17.31 -11.86 14.69
C PHE A 438 -16.60 -13.11 15.19
N LEU A 439 -15.28 -13.13 15.06
CA LEU A 439 -14.39 -14.16 15.58
C LEU A 439 -13.34 -13.51 16.46
N GLU A 440 -13.11 -14.10 17.62
CA GLU A 440 -12.23 -13.54 18.63
C GLU A 440 -11.11 -14.52 19.03
N LEU A 441 -9.88 -14.00 19.11
CA LEU A 441 -8.71 -14.71 19.59
C LEU A 441 -8.18 -14.00 20.85
N THR A 442 -8.66 -14.42 22.01
CA THR A 442 -8.32 -13.80 23.30
C THR A 442 -7.01 -14.31 23.90
N GLN A 443 -6.50 -15.45 23.41
CA GLN A 443 -5.30 -16.08 23.92
C GLN A 443 -4.09 -15.75 23.05
N ARG A 444 -2.96 -15.48 23.67
CA ARG A 444 -1.68 -15.37 22.96
C ARG A 444 -1.23 -16.73 22.46
N ALA A 445 -0.60 -16.79 21.29
CA ALA A 445 -0.03 -18.03 20.74
C ALA A 445 1.09 -18.60 21.62
N ASN A 446 1.91 -17.73 22.24
CA ASN A 446 2.85 -18.15 23.29
C ASN A 446 2.20 -17.94 24.66
N PRO A 447 1.81 -19.00 25.37
CA PRO A 447 1.16 -18.89 26.68
C PRO A 447 2.07 -18.31 27.76
N ASN A 448 3.39 -18.33 27.59
CA ASN A 448 4.35 -17.77 28.53
C ASN A 448 4.58 -16.27 28.34
N ALA A 449 4.13 -15.67 27.22
CA ALA A 449 4.28 -14.25 26.95
C ALA A 449 3.36 -13.43 27.86
N LYS A 450 3.97 -12.62 28.75
CA LYS A 450 3.24 -11.72 29.64
C LYS A 450 2.79 -10.46 28.90
N ILE A 451 1.66 -9.91 29.31
CA ILE A 451 1.22 -8.59 28.89
C ILE A 451 2.19 -7.56 29.47
N PRO A 452 2.76 -6.65 28.67
CA PRO A 452 3.68 -5.65 29.18
C PRO A 452 2.97 -4.69 30.14
N GLN A 453 3.67 -4.29 31.19
CA GLN A 453 3.16 -3.29 32.12
C GLN A 453 3.25 -1.91 31.45
N VAL A 454 2.14 -1.16 31.46
CA VAL A 454 2.07 0.18 30.87
C VAL A 454 1.99 1.23 31.98
N GLU A 455 3.01 2.07 32.06
CA GLU A 455 3.06 3.22 32.96
C GLU A 455 2.77 4.51 32.17
N VAL A 456 1.91 5.36 32.71
CA VAL A 456 1.62 6.68 32.16
C VAL A 456 2.30 7.72 33.02
N VAL A 457 3.16 8.54 32.43
CA VAL A 457 3.93 9.60 33.10
C VAL A 457 3.36 10.96 32.70
N ASP A 458 2.95 11.74 33.68
CA ASP A 458 2.44 13.10 33.49
C ASP A 458 3.61 14.10 33.40
N PHE A 459 3.74 14.76 32.25
CA PHE A 459 4.74 15.82 32.09
C PHE A 459 4.61 16.93 33.11
N LYS A 460 3.42 17.21 33.64
CA LYS A 460 3.15 18.28 34.58
C LYS A 460 3.90 18.10 35.92
N ASP A 461 4.20 16.86 36.30
CA ASP A 461 4.93 16.55 37.54
C ASP A 461 6.40 17.00 37.47
N PHE A 462 6.90 17.30 36.27
CA PHE A 462 8.30 17.66 36.00
C PHE A 462 8.46 19.09 35.50
N VAL A 463 7.40 19.86 35.40
CA VAL A 463 7.44 21.29 35.02
C VAL A 463 8.29 22.09 36.04
N GLY A 464 9.24 22.88 35.53
CA GLY A 464 10.09 23.76 36.33
C GLY A 464 11.28 23.08 37.01
N ARG A 465 11.47 21.77 36.88
CA ARG A 465 12.61 21.04 37.48
C ARG A 465 13.83 20.88 36.57
N GLN A 466 13.65 21.04 35.26
CA GLN A 466 14.72 20.98 34.23
C GLN A 466 14.36 21.83 33.02
N GLU A 467 15.36 22.11 32.12
CA GLU A 467 15.10 22.63 30.81
C GLU A 467 14.12 21.70 30.07
N ALA A 468 13.22 22.28 29.28
CA ALA A 468 12.16 21.56 28.61
C ALA A 468 12.71 20.40 27.73
N SER A 469 12.78 19.21 28.32
CA SER A 469 13.23 17.97 27.67
C SER A 469 12.03 17.11 27.22
N ASP A 470 12.19 16.45 26.09
CA ASP A 470 11.22 15.47 25.62
C ASP A 470 11.32 14.13 26.39
N PHE A 471 12.27 14.02 27.32
CA PHE A 471 12.54 12.82 28.14
C PHE A 471 12.34 13.14 29.61
N THR A 472 11.35 12.49 30.22
CA THR A 472 11.15 12.62 31.70
C THR A 472 12.17 11.79 32.47
N PRO A 473 12.48 12.15 33.73
CA PRO A 473 13.41 11.39 34.57
C PRO A 473 13.04 9.90 34.69
N PRO A 474 11.77 9.48 34.90
CA PRO A 474 11.41 8.07 34.98
C PRO A 474 11.77 7.32 33.70
N LEU A 475 11.50 7.90 32.51
CA LEU A 475 11.86 7.26 31.23
C LEU A 475 13.37 7.09 31.08
N LEU A 476 14.15 8.12 31.42
CA LEU A 476 15.63 8.08 31.37
C LEU A 476 16.20 7.03 32.33
N GLU A 477 15.64 6.90 33.52
CA GLU A 477 16.06 5.89 34.52
C GLU A 477 15.84 4.49 33.96
N LYS A 478 14.66 4.22 33.40
CA LYS A 478 14.34 2.93 32.79
C LYS A 478 15.20 2.62 31.57
N ILE A 479 15.52 3.63 30.73
CA ILE A 479 16.45 3.43 29.62
C ILE A 479 17.83 3.00 30.16
N ARG A 480 18.38 3.69 31.18
CA ARG A 480 19.68 3.34 31.77
C ARG A 480 19.69 1.93 32.37
N GLU A 481 18.59 1.52 33.03
CA GLU A 481 18.44 0.14 33.53
C GLU A 481 18.55 -0.90 32.40
N ARG A 482 17.91 -0.64 31.28
CA ARG A 482 17.94 -1.57 30.13
C ARG A 482 19.30 -1.62 29.46
N LEU A 483 19.95 -0.48 29.28
CA LEU A 483 21.32 -0.41 28.77
C LEU A 483 22.30 -1.18 29.68
N ALA A 484 22.18 -1.04 31.02
CA ALA A 484 23.00 -1.80 31.98
C ALA A 484 22.78 -3.32 31.87
N ARG A 485 21.58 -3.77 31.51
CA ARG A 485 21.23 -5.18 31.28
C ARG A 485 21.55 -5.65 29.84
N LYS A 486 22.10 -4.80 28.97
CA LYS A 486 22.31 -5.04 27.53
C LYS A 486 21.02 -5.42 26.79
N GLU A 487 19.93 -4.85 27.22
CA GLU A 487 18.62 -4.97 26.58
C GLU A 487 18.38 -3.77 25.65
N GLN A 488 17.46 -3.94 24.70
CA GLN A 488 17.19 -2.91 23.70
C GLN A 488 15.94 -2.09 24.04
N VAL A 489 15.92 -0.86 23.56
CA VAL A 489 14.85 0.10 23.79
C VAL A 489 14.31 0.62 22.48
N VAL A 490 12.99 0.77 22.38
CA VAL A 490 12.29 1.43 21.27
C VAL A 490 11.66 2.72 21.77
N LEU A 491 11.98 3.84 21.14
CA LEU A 491 11.44 5.15 21.49
C LEU A 491 10.62 5.70 20.32
N MET A 492 9.34 5.91 20.55
CA MET A 492 8.42 6.41 19.55
C MET A 492 8.13 7.90 19.76
N LEU A 493 8.35 8.68 18.71
CA LEU A 493 7.86 10.04 18.58
C LEU A 493 6.80 10.09 17.50
N ASN A 494 5.53 10.31 17.86
CA ASN A 494 4.48 10.43 16.87
C ASN A 494 4.56 11.80 16.19
N ARG A 495 5.14 11.80 14.96
CA ARG A 495 5.19 12.98 14.09
C ARG A 495 4.61 12.65 12.74
N ARG A 496 3.36 13.04 12.50
CA ARG A 496 2.84 13.24 11.14
C ARG A 496 2.39 14.72 11.02
N GLY A 497 3.05 15.46 10.11
CA GLY A 497 2.68 16.82 9.74
C GLY A 497 3.23 17.91 10.68
N TYR A 498 3.11 19.15 10.24
CA TYR A 498 3.23 20.33 11.11
C TYR A 498 2.09 20.23 12.13
N SER A 499 2.38 19.99 13.39
CA SER A 499 1.37 20.14 14.43
C SER A 499 1.03 21.62 14.55
N SER A 500 -0.14 21.94 14.03
CA SER A 500 -0.64 23.29 13.90
C SER A 500 -1.57 23.66 15.06
N PHE A 501 -1.39 23.06 16.23
CA PHE A 501 -2.15 23.42 17.42
C PHE A 501 -1.27 24.13 18.47
N VAL A 502 -1.92 24.88 19.32
CA VAL A 502 -1.31 25.59 20.43
C VAL A 502 -1.60 24.83 21.72
N MET A 503 -0.57 24.56 22.51
CA MET A 503 -0.69 23.84 23.78
C MET A 503 0.00 24.61 24.92
N CYS A 504 -0.60 24.62 26.08
CA CYS A 504 0.01 25.08 27.29
C CYS A 504 0.98 24.03 27.84
N ARG A 505 2.25 24.39 28.02
CA ARG A 505 3.26 23.44 28.50
C ARG A 505 3.18 23.16 30.02
N ASP A 506 2.46 24.00 30.76
CA ASP A 506 2.32 23.81 32.20
C ASP A 506 1.13 22.91 32.58
N CYS A 507 0.04 22.94 31.81
CA CYS A 507 -1.16 22.16 32.13
C CYS A 507 -1.69 21.26 30.99
N GLY A 508 -1.07 21.31 29.83
CA GLY A 508 -1.50 20.48 28.68
C GLY A 508 -2.76 20.98 27.95
N TYR A 509 -3.30 22.15 28.31
CA TYR A 509 -4.51 22.71 27.70
C TYR A 509 -4.31 22.93 26.20
N VAL A 510 -5.24 22.46 25.40
CA VAL A 510 -5.39 22.72 23.95
C VAL A 510 -6.77 23.32 23.71
N ASP A 511 -6.86 24.27 22.82
CA ASP A 511 -8.15 24.88 22.42
C ASP A 511 -8.90 23.98 21.43
N ASP A 512 -10.10 23.58 21.78
CA ASP A 512 -10.99 22.79 20.95
C ASP A 512 -12.12 23.62 20.34
N CYS A 513 -12.66 23.17 19.22
CA CYS A 513 -13.80 23.80 18.58
C CYS A 513 -15.08 23.52 19.39
N PRO A 514 -15.85 24.54 19.78
CA PRO A 514 -17.08 24.34 20.57
C PRO A 514 -18.19 23.61 19.81
N ASN A 515 -18.08 23.52 18.46
CA ASN A 515 -19.13 22.94 17.60
C ASN A 515 -18.78 21.55 17.08
N CYS A 516 -17.48 21.18 17.03
CA CYS A 516 -17.02 19.99 16.29
C CYS A 516 -16.23 19.01 17.16
N ASP A 517 -15.87 19.38 18.38
CA ASP A 517 -15.08 18.56 19.31
C ASP A 517 -13.77 18.07 18.66
N ILE A 518 -13.08 18.99 17.98
CA ILE A 518 -11.74 18.80 17.40
C ILE A 518 -10.88 19.99 17.78
N SER A 519 -9.57 19.76 17.88
CA SER A 519 -8.63 20.83 18.20
C SER A 519 -8.58 21.90 17.12
N LEU A 520 -8.45 23.17 17.53
CA LEU A 520 -8.32 24.30 16.60
C LEU A 520 -6.92 24.33 15.99
N THR A 521 -6.86 24.61 14.69
CA THR A 521 -5.61 24.75 13.94
C THR A 521 -5.09 26.18 13.99
N LEU A 522 -3.80 26.32 14.27
CA LEU A 522 -3.09 27.60 14.30
C LEU A 522 -2.79 28.12 12.89
N HIS A 523 -3.18 29.33 12.59
CA HIS A 523 -2.83 30.10 11.38
C HIS A 523 -1.92 31.28 11.77
N MET A 524 -0.65 31.19 11.40
CA MET A 524 0.35 32.21 11.75
C MET A 524 0.23 33.48 10.90
N ASP A 525 -0.24 33.36 9.67
CA ASP A 525 -0.50 34.45 8.73
C ASP A 525 -1.61 35.38 9.24
N THR A 526 -2.72 34.83 9.70
CA THR A 526 -3.87 35.56 10.26
C THR A 526 -3.79 35.77 11.77
N LYS A 527 -2.86 35.10 12.46
CA LYS A 527 -2.73 35.05 13.92
C LYS A 527 -4.03 34.59 14.61
N THR A 528 -4.68 33.59 14.04
CA THR A 528 -5.94 33.01 14.52
C THR A 528 -5.83 31.50 14.73
N MET A 529 -6.73 30.99 15.57
CA MET A 529 -7.00 29.57 15.74
C MET A 529 -8.32 29.24 15.02
N ASN A 530 -8.32 28.34 14.06
CA ASN A 530 -9.48 28.08 13.18
C ASN A 530 -9.92 26.63 13.22
N CYS A 531 -11.21 26.39 13.15
CA CYS A 531 -11.79 25.07 12.90
C CYS A 531 -12.00 24.85 11.41
N HIS A 532 -11.34 23.86 10.82
CA HIS A 532 -11.49 23.54 9.40
C HIS A 532 -12.74 22.73 9.04
N TYR A 533 -13.59 22.42 10.03
CA TYR A 533 -14.88 21.77 9.76
C TYR A 533 -16.01 22.79 9.65
N CYS A 534 -16.08 23.76 10.57
CA CYS A 534 -17.21 24.71 10.63
C CYS A 534 -16.79 26.19 10.51
N ASP A 535 -15.51 26.47 10.27
CA ASP A 535 -14.93 27.83 10.16
C ASP A 535 -15.05 28.70 11.45
N PHE A 536 -15.23 28.06 12.61
CA PHE A 536 -15.10 28.79 13.88
C PHE A 536 -13.70 29.36 14.03
N GLN A 537 -13.59 30.65 14.35
CA GLN A 537 -12.32 31.35 14.48
C GLN A 537 -12.16 32.01 15.86
N LYS A 538 -10.94 32.00 16.37
CA LYS A 538 -10.60 32.59 17.66
C LYS A 538 -9.20 33.18 17.60
N ALA A 539 -8.92 34.25 18.35
CA ALA A 539 -7.58 34.80 18.50
C ALA A 539 -6.67 33.84 19.28
N ILE A 540 -5.37 33.84 18.97
CA ILE A 540 -4.38 33.05 19.72
C ILE A 540 -4.33 33.54 21.16
N PRO A 541 -4.53 32.67 22.17
CA PRO A 541 -4.46 33.09 23.56
C PRO A 541 -3.01 33.40 23.96
N HIS A 542 -2.78 34.56 24.58
CA HIS A 542 -1.47 34.95 25.12
C HIS A 542 -1.20 34.35 26.53
N VAL A 543 -2.27 33.96 27.17
CA VAL A 543 -2.26 33.36 28.53
C VAL A 543 -3.19 32.17 28.47
N CYS A 544 -2.80 31.08 29.09
CA CYS A 544 -3.60 29.85 29.10
C CYS A 544 -4.95 30.10 29.78
N PRO A 545 -6.09 29.83 29.13
CA PRO A 545 -7.41 30.02 29.75
C PRO A 545 -7.63 29.13 30.99
N ASN A 546 -6.96 27.96 31.03
CA ASN A 546 -7.12 27.00 32.12
C ASN A 546 -6.27 27.30 33.34
N CYS A 547 -4.96 27.58 33.20
CA CYS A 547 -4.05 27.75 34.34
C CYS A 547 -3.36 29.10 34.42
N GLN A 548 -3.72 30.06 33.58
CA GLN A 548 -3.20 31.43 33.53
C GLN A 548 -1.68 31.52 33.23
N SER A 549 -1.07 30.43 32.79
CA SER A 549 0.33 30.38 32.40
C SER A 549 0.61 31.13 31.11
N ARG A 550 1.79 31.75 31.01
CA ARG A 550 2.30 32.33 29.75
C ARG A 550 3.06 31.33 28.90
N GLN A 551 3.17 30.06 29.32
CA GLN A 551 3.86 28.98 28.57
C GLN A 551 2.97 28.32 27.53
N ILE A 552 2.05 29.08 26.97
CA ILE A 552 1.24 28.63 25.84
C ILE A 552 2.02 28.88 24.53
N ARG A 553 2.31 27.83 23.80
CA ARG A 553 3.17 27.87 22.60
C ARG A 553 2.75 26.80 21.60
N TYR A 554 3.20 26.94 20.35
CA TYR A 554 3.05 25.85 19.39
C TYR A 554 3.90 24.66 19.79
N TYR A 555 3.31 23.49 19.56
CA TYR A 555 3.96 22.23 19.86
C TYR A 555 4.56 21.62 18.58
N GLY A 556 5.83 21.20 18.64
CA GLY A 556 6.47 20.46 17.57
C GLY A 556 7.91 20.09 17.93
N THR A 557 8.15 18.81 18.24
CA THR A 557 9.51 18.25 18.37
C THR A 557 9.77 17.36 17.17
N GLY A 558 10.92 17.54 16.51
CA GLY A 558 11.35 16.66 15.41
C GLY A 558 12.17 15.48 15.91
N THR A 559 12.17 14.36 15.18
CA THR A 559 13.02 13.19 15.47
C THR A 559 14.50 13.54 15.56
N GLN A 560 14.97 14.52 14.77
CA GLN A 560 16.35 15.00 14.86
C GLN A 560 16.63 15.64 16.22
N LYS A 561 15.75 16.54 16.67
CA LYS A 561 15.93 17.21 17.98
C LYS A 561 15.88 16.20 19.14
N ALA A 562 14.95 15.25 19.09
CA ALA A 562 14.88 14.18 20.09
C ALA A 562 16.14 13.29 20.06
N TYR A 563 16.68 13.02 18.88
CA TYR A 563 17.93 12.28 18.72
C TYR A 563 19.12 13.04 19.34
N ASP A 564 19.26 14.33 19.05
CA ASP A 564 20.35 15.16 19.57
C ASP A 564 20.28 15.24 21.09
N GLN A 565 19.09 15.50 21.66
CA GLN A 565 18.87 15.49 23.11
C GLN A 565 19.19 14.14 23.74
N LEU A 566 18.78 13.04 23.14
CA LEU A 566 19.03 11.70 23.67
C LEU A 566 20.52 11.37 23.68
N THR A 567 21.24 11.76 22.62
CA THR A 567 22.69 11.56 22.52
C THR A 567 23.47 12.38 23.54
N ASP A 568 23.00 13.60 23.86
CA ASP A 568 23.59 14.43 24.92
C ASP A 568 23.33 13.85 26.32
N LEU A 569 22.13 13.29 26.55
CA LEU A 569 21.74 12.73 27.87
C LEU A 569 22.31 11.32 28.11
N LEU A 570 22.59 10.57 27.07
CA LEU A 570 23.08 9.18 27.09
C LEU A 570 24.19 8.98 26.02
N PRO A 571 25.37 9.61 26.20
CA PRO A 571 26.44 9.56 25.20
C PRO A 571 27.02 8.14 25.00
N GLU A 572 26.80 7.23 25.95
CA GLU A 572 27.23 5.82 25.86
C GLU A 572 26.30 4.97 24.99
N ALA A 573 25.09 5.41 24.69
CA ALA A 573 24.10 4.63 23.96
C ALA A 573 24.30 4.71 22.46
N ARG A 574 24.20 3.57 21.77
CA ARG A 574 24.20 3.50 20.31
C ARG A 574 22.77 3.68 19.80
N VAL A 575 22.47 4.88 19.32
CA VAL A 575 21.12 5.24 18.88
C VAL A 575 20.99 5.16 17.36
N ILE A 576 19.96 4.48 16.86
CA ILE A 576 19.54 4.52 15.46
C ILE A 576 18.27 5.36 15.35
N ARG A 577 18.24 6.29 14.38
CA ARG A 577 17.06 7.06 14.01
C ARG A 577 16.40 6.47 12.76
N MET A 578 15.09 6.24 12.84
CA MET A 578 14.27 5.71 11.74
C MET A 578 13.05 6.60 11.48
N ASP A 579 13.12 7.39 10.44
CA ASP A 579 12.08 8.27 9.96
C ASP A 579 12.07 8.35 8.43
N VAL A 580 11.14 9.13 7.85
CA VAL A 580 11.02 9.28 6.39
C VAL A 580 12.33 9.76 5.75
N ASP A 581 13.08 10.64 6.44
CA ASP A 581 14.32 11.21 5.86
C ASP A 581 15.44 10.17 5.82
N THR A 582 15.56 9.33 6.85
CA THR A 582 16.59 8.29 6.94
C THR A 582 16.27 7.06 6.08
N THR A 583 15.00 6.87 5.71
CA THR A 583 14.53 5.68 4.96
C THR A 583 14.23 5.94 3.48
N ARG A 584 14.52 7.12 2.95
CA ARG A 584 14.24 7.49 1.52
C ARG A 584 14.96 6.61 0.50
N LYS A 585 16.15 6.10 0.81
CA LYS A 585 16.93 5.25 -0.12
C LYS A 585 16.40 3.82 -0.08
N LYS A 586 16.27 3.18 -1.26
CA LYS A 586 15.88 1.76 -1.38
C LYS A 586 16.80 0.89 -0.49
N GLY A 587 16.20 0.02 0.33
CA GLY A 587 16.92 -0.86 1.26
C GLY A 587 17.43 -0.20 2.56
N ALA A 588 17.31 1.13 2.74
CA ALA A 588 17.78 1.81 3.95
C ALA A 588 16.96 1.38 5.19
N HIS A 589 15.65 1.22 5.04
CA HIS A 589 14.76 0.75 6.08
C HIS A 589 15.18 -0.65 6.58
N GLU A 590 15.37 -1.58 5.68
CA GLU A 590 15.78 -2.96 5.97
C GLU A 590 17.14 -3.01 6.68
N LYS A 591 18.11 -2.25 6.18
CA LYS A 591 19.46 -2.17 6.77
C LYS A 591 19.44 -1.64 8.20
N LEU A 592 18.61 -0.62 8.49
CA LEU A 592 18.47 -0.07 9.84
C LEU A 592 17.89 -1.12 10.80
N LEU A 593 16.84 -1.83 10.37
CA LEU A 593 16.21 -2.89 11.15
C LEU A 593 17.16 -4.08 11.39
N GLU A 594 17.91 -4.49 10.37
CA GLU A 594 18.91 -5.55 10.49
C GLU A 594 20.04 -5.13 11.46
N THR A 595 20.48 -3.88 11.39
CA THR A 595 21.50 -3.34 12.30
C THR A 595 21.01 -3.37 13.75
N PHE A 596 19.77 -2.99 13.99
CA PHE A 596 19.16 -3.03 15.31
C PHE A 596 18.92 -4.47 15.77
N GLY A 597 18.34 -5.32 14.95
CA GLY A 597 18.05 -6.74 15.25
C GLY A 597 19.30 -7.55 15.58
N ASN A 598 20.45 -7.23 14.94
CA ASN A 598 21.74 -7.85 15.21
C ASN A 598 22.46 -7.29 16.46
N GLY A 599 21.79 -6.46 17.27
CA GLY A 599 22.35 -5.90 18.51
C GLY A 599 23.48 -4.87 18.30
N LYS A 600 23.60 -4.31 17.07
CA LYS A 600 24.60 -3.27 16.77
C LYS A 600 24.15 -1.86 17.24
N ALA A 601 22.93 -1.74 17.71
CA ALA A 601 22.39 -0.54 18.35
C ALA A 601 21.54 -0.91 19.58
N ASP A 602 21.48 0.00 20.53
CA ASP A 602 20.82 -0.18 21.82
C ASP A 602 19.44 0.46 21.81
N ILE A 603 19.29 1.59 21.13
CA ILE A 603 18.05 2.36 21.07
C ILE A 603 17.64 2.58 19.61
N LEU A 604 16.38 2.27 19.30
CA LEU A 604 15.73 2.61 18.06
C LEU A 604 14.75 3.76 18.30
N LEU A 605 15.09 4.96 17.83
CA LEU A 605 14.24 6.15 17.90
C LEU A 605 13.56 6.36 16.55
N GLY A 606 12.24 6.48 16.51
CA GLY A 606 11.56 6.73 15.25
C GLY A 606 10.11 7.15 15.37
N THR A 607 9.45 7.21 14.20
CA THR A 607 8.03 7.55 14.10
C THR A 607 7.16 6.29 14.12
N GLN A 608 5.93 6.38 13.67
CA GLN A 608 5.00 5.22 13.59
C GLN A 608 5.57 4.01 12.83
N MET A 609 6.62 4.19 12.03
CA MET A 609 7.28 3.10 11.32
C MET A 609 7.85 2.02 12.25
N ILE A 610 8.25 2.41 13.48
CA ILE A 610 8.78 1.47 14.48
C ILE A 610 7.69 0.77 15.29
N ALA A 611 6.45 1.25 15.23
CA ALA A 611 5.33 0.64 15.94
C ALA A 611 4.82 -0.65 15.27
N LYS A 612 5.21 -0.92 14.01
CA LYS A 612 4.56 -1.94 13.18
C LYS A 612 5.56 -2.94 12.59
N GLY A 613 5.12 -4.20 12.49
CA GLY A 613 5.85 -5.24 11.74
C GLY A 613 7.18 -5.71 12.35
N LEU A 614 7.62 -5.16 13.48
CA LEU A 614 8.91 -5.45 14.09
C LEU A 614 8.78 -6.48 15.22
N ASP A 615 9.64 -7.47 15.19
CA ASP A 615 9.74 -8.53 16.21
C ASP A 615 11.19 -8.65 16.66
N PHE A 616 11.50 -7.99 17.78
CA PHE A 616 12.84 -7.98 18.36
C PHE A 616 12.80 -8.58 19.78
N PRO A 617 13.31 -9.80 19.96
CA PRO A 617 13.22 -10.51 21.25
C PRO A 617 13.92 -9.79 22.41
N ASN A 618 14.90 -8.93 22.11
CA ASN A 618 15.67 -8.21 23.11
C ASN A 618 15.11 -6.83 23.51
N VAL A 619 13.98 -6.42 22.89
CA VAL A 619 13.27 -5.18 23.24
C VAL A 619 12.41 -5.41 24.47
N THR A 620 12.81 -4.83 25.60
CA THR A 620 12.13 -4.96 26.90
C THR A 620 11.53 -3.64 27.39
N LEU A 621 11.92 -2.49 26.79
CA LEU A 621 11.34 -1.18 27.08
C LEU A 621 10.86 -0.50 25.79
N VAL A 622 9.65 0.01 25.84
CA VAL A 622 9.11 0.90 24.80
C VAL A 622 8.70 2.23 25.43
N GLY A 623 9.22 3.33 24.91
CA GLY A 623 8.89 4.69 25.35
C GLY A 623 8.12 5.45 24.28
N VAL A 624 6.94 5.99 24.63
CA VAL A 624 6.21 6.97 23.83
C VAL A 624 6.57 8.35 24.32
N LEU A 625 7.33 9.11 23.52
CA LEU A 625 7.89 10.40 23.94
C LEU A 625 6.82 11.46 24.15
N ASN A 626 5.74 11.42 23.36
CA ASN A 626 4.58 12.29 23.56
C ASN A 626 3.33 11.72 22.90
N ALA A 627 2.32 11.41 23.69
CA ALA A 627 1.03 10.90 23.21
C ALA A 627 0.10 12.03 22.74
N ASP A 628 0.26 13.25 23.23
CA ASP A 628 -0.63 14.40 22.96
C ASP A 628 -0.56 14.85 21.49
N THR A 629 0.56 14.62 20.82
CA THR A 629 0.74 15.02 19.42
C THR A 629 -0.27 14.36 18.50
N SER A 630 -0.61 13.08 18.70
CA SER A 630 -1.65 12.40 17.93
C SER A 630 -3.05 12.68 18.44
N LEU A 631 -3.18 12.82 19.74
CA LEU A 631 -4.45 13.06 20.40
C LEU A 631 -5.09 14.39 19.97
N ASN A 632 -4.26 15.44 19.82
CA ASN A 632 -4.71 16.79 19.50
C ASN A 632 -4.66 17.11 17.99
N LEU A 633 -4.66 16.12 17.12
CA LEU A 633 -4.85 16.36 15.69
C LEU A 633 -6.29 16.86 15.44
N PRO A 634 -6.51 17.80 14.50
CA PRO A 634 -7.83 18.33 14.21
C PRO A 634 -8.68 17.36 13.37
N ASP A 635 -8.88 16.16 13.87
CA ASP A 635 -9.66 15.09 13.24
C ASP A 635 -10.43 14.31 14.31
N PHE A 636 -11.70 14.02 14.05
CA PHE A 636 -12.56 13.31 15.01
C PHE A 636 -12.07 11.86 15.31
N ARG A 637 -11.19 11.30 14.47
CA ARG A 637 -10.55 9.99 14.69
C ARG A 637 -9.26 10.07 15.53
N SER A 638 -8.88 11.24 16.03
CA SER A 638 -7.60 11.43 16.75
C SER A 638 -7.49 10.53 17.96
N ALA A 639 -8.57 10.42 18.75
CA ALA A 639 -8.61 9.56 19.93
C ALA A 639 -8.51 8.07 19.55
N GLU A 640 -9.23 7.62 18.54
CA GLU A 640 -9.17 6.25 18.02
C GLU A 640 -7.76 5.89 17.52
N ARG A 641 -7.16 6.75 16.69
CA ARG A 641 -5.81 6.53 16.17
C ARG A 641 -4.76 6.53 17.27
N THR A 642 -4.94 7.37 18.30
CA THR A 642 -4.03 7.41 19.44
C THR A 642 -4.14 6.13 20.26
N PHE A 643 -5.35 5.67 20.56
CA PHE A 643 -5.58 4.40 21.23
C PHE A 643 -4.95 3.23 20.46
N GLN A 644 -5.21 3.11 19.17
CA GLN A 644 -4.68 2.06 18.29
C GLN A 644 -3.15 2.06 18.27
N LEU A 645 -2.55 3.24 18.12
CA LEU A 645 -1.10 3.39 18.11
C LEU A 645 -0.46 3.00 19.45
N LEU A 646 -0.99 3.47 20.57
CA LEU A 646 -0.47 3.16 21.90
C LEU A 646 -0.58 1.67 22.21
N THR A 647 -1.69 1.03 21.83
CA THR A 647 -1.90 -0.40 22.03
C THR A 647 -0.96 -1.24 21.14
N GLN A 648 -0.74 -0.83 19.89
CA GLN A 648 0.20 -1.51 18.98
C GLN A 648 1.64 -1.41 19.48
N VAL A 649 2.04 -0.23 19.97
CA VAL A 649 3.38 0.01 20.50
C VAL A 649 3.59 -0.76 21.80
N ALA A 650 2.59 -0.78 22.67
CA ALA A 650 2.63 -1.60 23.89
C ALA A 650 2.86 -3.09 23.57
N GLY A 651 2.23 -3.59 22.53
CA GLY A 651 2.42 -4.97 22.07
C GLY A 651 3.82 -5.32 21.53
N ARG A 652 4.78 -4.36 21.50
CA ARG A 652 6.17 -4.63 21.06
C ARG A 652 7.11 -4.99 22.19
N ALA A 653 6.81 -4.62 23.44
CA ALA A 653 7.60 -4.99 24.58
C ALA A 653 7.29 -6.43 25.06
N GLY A 654 8.31 -7.18 25.47
CA GLY A 654 8.12 -8.47 26.15
C GLY A 654 7.50 -9.57 25.30
N ARG A 655 7.94 -9.75 24.05
CA ARG A 655 7.45 -10.83 23.16
C ARG A 655 8.08 -12.20 23.39
N ALA A 656 9.28 -12.21 23.96
CA ALA A 656 9.97 -13.43 24.36
C ALA A 656 9.67 -13.73 25.87
N ASP A 657 10.49 -14.53 26.50
CA ASP A 657 10.37 -14.89 27.92
C ASP A 657 10.72 -13.73 28.87
N LYS A 658 11.07 -12.54 28.35
CA LYS A 658 11.41 -11.36 29.13
C LYS A 658 10.18 -10.51 29.40
N GLU A 659 10.08 -9.95 30.61
CA GLU A 659 9.04 -8.99 30.94
C GLU A 659 9.28 -7.67 30.20
N GLY A 660 8.24 -7.16 29.55
CA GLY A 660 8.25 -5.89 28.84
C GLY A 660 7.62 -4.77 29.67
N GLU A 661 8.19 -3.56 29.56
CA GLU A 661 7.61 -2.34 30.13
C GLU A 661 7.33 -1.32 29.02
N VAL A 662 6.30 -0.51 29.20
CA VAL A 662 5.94 0.58 28.31
C VAL A 662 5.77 1.85 29.14
N ILE A 663 6.40 2.94 28.71
CA ILE A 663 6.20 4.26 29.31
C ILE A 663 5.55 5.18 28.30
N ILE A 664 4.40 5.74 28.64
CA ILE A 664 3.68 6.72 27.84
C ILE A 664 3.78 8.07 28.53
N GLN A 665 4.48 9.02 27.90
CA GLN A 665 4.56 10.40 28.39
C GLN A 665 3.45 11.25 27.79
N THR A 666 2.72 12.01 28.61
CA THR A 666 1.59 12.84 28.17
C THR A 666 1.33 13.99 29.14
N TYR A 667 0.69 15.06 28.66
CA TYR A 667 0.10 16.12 29.50
C TYR A 667 -1.34 15.80 29.92
N ASN A 668 -1.98 14.78 29.29
CA ASN A 668 -3.38 14.44 29.51
C ASN A 668 -3.57 12.96 29.95
N PRO A 669 -3.00 12.55 31.13
CA PRO A 669 -3.05 11.16 31.57
C PRO A 669 -4.49 10.67 31.85
N SER A 670 -5.43 11.58 32.11
CA SER A 670 -6.83 11.26 32.37
C SER A 670 -7.69 11.08 31.12
N HIS A 671 -7.15 11.39 29.92
CA HIS A 671 -7.90 11.24 28.69
C HIS A 671 -8.28 9.75 28.43
N TYR A 672 -9.54 9.51 28.07
CA TYR A 672 -10.05 8.14 27.97
C TYR A 672 -9.23 7.24 27.03
N ALA A 673 -8.78 7.77 25.87
CA ALA A 673 -7.97 7.00 24.92
C ALA A 673 -6.64 6.54 25.54
N ILE A 674 -6.00 7.36 26.39
CA ILE A 674 -4.75 7.02 27.08
C ILE A 674 -5.03 6.01 28.20
N ARG A 675 -6.08 6.24 29.00
CA ARG A 675 -6.45 5.34 30.12
C ARG A 675 -6.80 3.93 29.62
N PHE A 676 -7.61 3.83 28.58
CA PHE A 676 -7.97 2.52 28.03
C PHE A 676 -6.79 1.86 27.31
N ALA A 677 -5.91 2.63 26.65
CA ALA A 677 -4.67 2.09 26.08
C ALA A 677 -3.71 1.56 27.18
N GLN A 678 -3.62 2.25 28.33
CA GLN A 678 -2.88 1.79 29.51
C GLN A 678 -3.40 0.43 30.01
N GLN A 679 -4.72 0.27 30.02
CA GLN A 679 -5.39 -0.97 30.44
C GLN A 679 -5.43 -2.02 29.33
N GLN A 680 -5.09 -1.67 28.11
CA GLN A 680 -5.23 -2.47 26.89
C GLN A 680 -6.68 -2.97 26.70
N ASP A 681 -7.65 -2.16 27.10
CA ASP A 681 -9.09 -2.45 27.07
C ASP A 681 -9.75 -1.81 25.84
N TYR A 682 -9.78 -2.55 24.74
CA TYR A 682 -10.41 -2.09 23.50
C TYR A 682 -11.93 -2.00 23.64
N GLU A 683 -12.58 -2.91 24.34
CA GLU A 683 -14.04 -2.92 24.48
C GLU A 683 -14.54 -1.70 25.26
N ALA A 684 -13.87 -1.33 26.35
CA ALA A 684 -14.21 -0.10 27.08
C ALA A 684 -13.96 1.16 26.25
N PHE A 685 -12.87 1.19 25.49
CA PHE A 685 -12.59 2.27 24.53
C PHE A 685 -13.69 2.37 23.47
N TYR A 686 -14.04 1.26 22.83
CA TYR A 686 -15.08 1.18 21.81
C TYR A 686 -16.43 1.69 22.34
N ALA A 687 -16.85 1.21 23.51
CA ALA A 687 -18.12 1.63 24.09
C ALA A 687 -18.17 3.14 24.38
N TYR A 688 -17.06 3.72 24.89
CA TYR A 688 -16.97 5.15 25.16
C TYR A 688 -16.96 6.00 23.90
N GLU A 689 -16.12 5.63 22.92
CA GLU A 689 -16.00 6.31 21.63
C GLU A 689 -17.31 6.29 20.85
N MET A 690 -18.06 5.17 20.87
CA MET A 690 -19.36 5.07 20.24
C MET A 690 -20.37 6.08 20.82
N GLY A 691 -20.31 6.36 22.12
CA GLY A 691 -21.11 7.41 22.75
C GLY A 691 -20.84 8.80 22.17
N ILE A 692 -19.56 9.17 22.03
CA ILE A 692 -19.13 10.45 21.44
C ILE A 692 -19.56 10.54 19.98
N ARG A 693 -19.29 9.50 19.17
CA ARG A 693 -19.65 9.46 17.75
C ARG A 693 -21.13 9.65 17.51
N ARG A 694 -21.97 9.08 18.40
CA ARG A 694 -23.42 9.24 18.33
C ARG A 694 -23.85 10.67 18.58
N GLN A 695 -23.30 11.34 19.60
CA GLN A 695 -23.65 12.70 19.95
C GLN A 695 -23.27 13.70 18.85
N LEU A 696 -22.12 13.49 18.22
CA LEU A 696 -21.54 14.40 17.24
C LEU A 696 -21.87 14.05 15.78
N ALA A 697 -22.75 13.08 15.57
CA ALA A 697 -23.14 12.60 14.25
C ALA A 697 -21.94 12.22 13.36
N TYR A 698 -21.04 11.37 13.88
CA TYR A 698 -19.91 10.82 13.16
C TYR A 698 -20.09 9.33 12.80
N PRO A 699 -19.29 8.78 11.87
CA PRO A 699 -19.28 7.35 11.60
C PRO A 699 -19.02 6.54 12.89
N PRO A 700 -19.70 5.41 13.09
CA PRO A 700 -20.53 4.65 12.15
C PRO A 700 -22.01 5.02 12.13
N TYR A 701 -22.44 6.04 12.86
CA TYR A 701 -23.85 6.45 12.89
C TYR A 701 -24.27 7.25 11.67
N PHE A 702 -23.36 8.03 11.13
CA PHE A 702 -23.50 8.81 9.92
C PHE A 702 -22.38 8.49 8.94
N TYR A 703 -22.66 8.63 7.67
CA TYR A 703 -21.65 8.60 6.62
C TYR A 703 -21.13 10.01 6.34
N THR A 704 -19.97 10.12 5.75
CA THR A 704 -19.37 11.41 5.42
C THR A 704 -18.90 11.47 3.98
N VAL A 705 -19.05 12.65 3.36
CA VAL A 705 -18.46 12.96 2.05
C VAL A 705 -17.68 14.26 2.19
N GLY A 706 -16.44 14.27 1.74
CA GLY A 706 -15.63 15.46 1.61
C GLY A 706 -15.59 15.93 0.15
N ILE A 707 -15.93 17.20 -0.10
CA ILE A 707 -15.81 17.83 -1.41
C ILE A 707 -14.74 18.90 -1.31
N THR A 708 -13.72 18.84 -2.18
CA THR A 708 -12.66 19.84 -2.24
C THR A 708 -12.66 20.52 -3.59
N LEU A 709 -12.79 21.85 -3.60
CA LEU A 709 -12.65 22.69 -4.78
C LEU A 709 -11.29 23.40 -4.75
N SER A 710 -10.65 23.50 -5.91
CA SER A 710 -9.34 24.12 -5.99
C SER A 710 -9.18 24.94 -7.27
N HIS A 711 -8.67 26.17 -7.14
CA HIS A 711 -8.42 27.07 -8.26
C HIS A 711 -7.27 28.04 -7.95
N LYS A 712 -6.70 28.67 -9.00
CA LYS A 712 -5.64 29.67 -8.87
C LYS A 712 -6.12 30.99 -8.28
N ASP A 713 -7.36 31.35 -8.57
CA ASP A 713 -8.05 32.54 -8.10
C ASP A 713 -8.89 32.17 -6.87
N GLU A 714 -8.61 32.84 -5.75
CA GLU A 714 -9.26 32.57 -4.47
C GLU A 714 -10.73 33.04 -4.49
N GLU A 715 -11.03 34.23 -5.02
CA GLU A 715 -12.40 34.75 -5.09
C GLU A 715 -13.28 33.83 -5.94
N PHE A 716 -12.71 33.29 -7.02
CA PHE A 716 -13.42 32.36 -7.89
C PHE A 716 -13.75 31.05 -7.17
N VAL A 717 -12.78 30.43 -6.49
CA VAL A 717 -13.03 29.16 -5.78
C VAL A 717 -13.97 29.33 -4.60
N VAL A 718 -13.92 30.44 -3.89
CA VAL A 718 -14.86 30.78 -2.81
C VAL A 718 -16.30 30.85 -3.37
N ARG A 719 -16.50 31.67 -4.41
CA ARG A 719 -17.82 31.81 -5.04
C ARG A 719 -18.35 30.44 -5.51
N LYS A 720 -17.55 29.66 -6.23
CA LYS A 720 -17.94 28.33 -6.71
C LYS A 720 -18.22 27.35 -5.57
N SER A 721 -17.53 27.44 -4.46
CA SER A 721 -17.81 26.62 -3.28
C SER A 721 -19.19 26.93 -2.68
N TYR A 722 -19.58 28.21 -2.66
CA TYR A 722 -20.94 28.60 -2.22
C TYR A 722 -22.02 28.23 -3.24
N GLU A 723 -21.74 28.29 -4.55
CA GLU A 723 -22.65 27.81 -5.61
C GLU A 723 -22.91 26.30 -5.46
N VAL A 724 -21.84 25.50 -5.28
CA VAL A 724 -21.94 24.05 -5.04
C VAL A 724 -22.71 23.78 -3.74
N MET A 725 -22.43 24.51 -2.67
CA MET A 725 -23.17 24.36 -1.40
C MET A 725 -24.65 24.66 -1.56
N ALA A 726 -25.03 25.72 -2.29
CA ALA A 726 -26.42 26.07 -2.55
C ALA A 726 -27.11 24.93 -3.34
N TYR A 727 -26.47 24.42 -4.38
CA TYR A 727 -26.97 23.29 -5.18
C TYR A 727 -27.20 22.05 -4.32
N LEU A 728 -26.23 21.68 -3.47
CA LEU A 728 -26.33 20.53 -2.57
C LEU A 728 -27.50 20.67 -1.60
N ARG A 729 -27.70 21.86 -1.03
CA ARG A 729 -28.85 22.15 -0.11
C ARG A 729 -30.19 22.09 -0.78
N GLU A 730 -30.26 22.41 -2.07
CA GLU A 730 -31.50 22.35 -2.85
C GLU A 730 -31.93 20.93 -3.21
N HIS A 731 -30.92 20.02 -3.44
CA HIS A 731 -31.17 18.69 -4.00
C HIS A 731 -31.06 17.55 -2.97
N LEU A 732 -30.49 17.81 -1.80
CA LEU A 732 -30.40 16.83 -0.70
C LEU A 732 -31.40 17.17 0.40
N SER A 733 -31.82 16.16 1.17
CA SER A 733 -32.84 16.32 2.20
C SER A 733 -32.37 17.17 3.39
N ASP A 734 -33.31 17.73 4.15
CA ASP A 734 -33.05 18.49 5.40
C ASP A 734 -32.38 17.64 6.51
N LYS A 735 -32.28 16.32 6.33
CA LYS A 735 -31.62 15.44 7.27
C LYS A 735 -30.09 15.40 7.08
N VAL A 736 -29.60 16.01 6.01
CA VAL A 736 -28.19 16.12 5.69
C VAL A 736 -27.59 17.32 6.42
N THR A 737 -26.47 17.11 7.07
CA THR A 737 -25.72 18.19 7.73
C THR A 737 -24.55 18.62 6.85
N PHE A 738 -24.45 19.91 6.60
CA PHE A 738 -23.39 20.52 5.82
C PHE A 738 -22.45 21.33 6.72
N LEU A 739 -21.14 21.14 6.58
CA LEU A 739 -20.09 21.95 7.20
C LEU A 739 -19.27 22.64 6.12
N GLY A 740 -18.90 23.88 6.34
CA GLY A 740 -18.22 24.73 5.36
C GLY A 740 -19.20 25.52 4.47
N PRO A 741 -18.75 26.06 3.28
CA PRO A 741 -17.39 25.97 2.75
C PRO A 741 -16.34 26.64 3.63
N THR A 742 -15.19 25.96 3.83
CA THR A 742 -14.08 26.51 4.61
C THR A 742 -12.75 26.26 3.88
N PRO A 743 -11.72 27.10 4.06
CA PRO A 743 -10.42 26.79 3.53
C PRO A 743 -9.84 25.54 4.20
N LYS A 744 -9.07 24.74 3.47
CA LYS A 744 -8.34 23.61 4.06
C LYS A 744 -7.24 24.08 5.00
N PRO A 745 -6.72 23.21 5.92
CA PRO A 745 -5.60 23.56 6.83
C PRO A 745 -4.39 24.15 6.10
N ILE A 746 -4.08 23.63 4.92
CA ILE A 746 -3.15 24.24 4.00
C ILE A 746 -3.99 24.87 2.88
N ALA A 747 -4.32 26.15 3.08
CA ALA A 747 -5.22 26.87 2.19
C ALA A 747 -4.69 26.98 0.75
N ARG A 748 -3.36 26.95 0.55
CA ARG A 748 -2.74 27.09 -0.76
C ARG A 748 -1.57 26.12 -0.95
N THR A 749 -1.63 25.30 -2.01
CA THR A 749 -0.52 24.44 -2.46
C THR A 749 -0.39 24.48 -3.99
N HIS A 750 0.83 24.44 -4.52
CA HIS A 750 1.09 24.49 -5.96
C HIS A 750 0.35 25.61 -6.70
N ASN A 751 0.28 26.78 -6.08
CA ASN A 751 -0.46 27.95 -6.56
C ASN A 751 -1.97 27.75 -6.75
N LEU A 752 -2.58 26.79 -6.04
CA LEU A 752 -4.03 26.57 -5.99
C LEU A 752 -4.54 26.82 -4.57
N TYR A 753 -5.62 27.56 -4.44
CA TYR A 753 -6.39 27.71 -3.20
C TYR A 753 -7.37 26.55 -3.07
N HIS A 754 -7.53 26.03 -1.87
CA HIS A 754 -8.33 24.85 -1.58
C HIS A 754 -9.44 25.17 -0.57
N TYR A 755 -10.66 24.93 -0.97
CA TYR A 755 -11.85 25.03 -0.12
C TYR A 755 -12.56 23.69 -0.01
N GLN A 756 -13.14 23.40 1.15
CA GLN A 756 -13.82 22.15 1.39
C GLN A 756 -15.21 22.31 1.93
N ILE A 757 -16.06 21.35 1.56
CA ILE A 757 -17.40 21.13 2.07
C ILE A 757 -17.44 19.72 2.63
N ILE A 758 -17.97 19.53 3.85
CA ILE A 758 -18.18 18.22 4.45
C ILE A 758 -19.69 17.98 4.55
N ILE A 759 -20.13 16.84 4.06
CA ILE A 759 -21.50 16.35 4.12
C ILE A 759 -21.55 15.21 5.14
N LYS A 760 -22.51 15.27 6.09
CA LYS A 760 -22.84 14.17 7.00
C LYS A 760 -24.27 13.72 6.72
N TYR A 761 -24.46 12.43 6.47
CA TYR A 761 -25.77 11.89 6.13
C TYR A 761 -25.94 10.47 6.71
N ARG A 762 -27.16 10.01 6.79
CA ARG A 762 -27.47 8.65 7.26
C ARG A 762 -28.10 7.79 6.16
N PHE A 763 -29.12 8.31 5.53
CA PHE A 763 -29.80 7.74 4.37
C PHE A 763 -30.15 8.91 3.44
N GLU A 764 -29.67 8.87 2.21
CA GLU A 764 -29.90 9.93 1.22
C GLU A 764 -29.92 9.30 -0.19
N ASP A 765 -31.12 9.09 -0.71
CA ASP A 765 -31.32 8.37 -1.97
C ASP A 765 -30.77 9.14 -3.18
N ASN A 766 -30.80 10.47 -3.12
CA ASN A 766 -30.35 11.34 -4.22
C ASN A 766 -28.86 11.70 -4.15
N LEU A 767 -28.12 11.17 -3.19
CA LEU A 767 -26.73 11.58 -2.96
C LEU A 767 -25.84 11.35 -4.18
N GLU A 768 -25.89 10.14 -4.74
CA GLU A 768 -25.03 9.76 -5.87
C GLU A 768 -25.32 10.62 -7.11
N GLU A 769 -26.60 10.80 -7.47
CA GLU A 769 -27.01 11.62 -8.61
C GLU A 769 -26.59 13.08 -8.42
N THR A 770 -26.82 13.63 -7.22
CA THR A 770 -26.45 15.01 -6.87
C THR A 770 -24.93 15.23 -6.96
N LEU A 771 -24.13 14.29 -6.44
CA LEU A 771 -22.67 14.39 -6.47
C LEU A 771 -22.12 14.24 -7.90
N ASN A 772 -22.70 13.36 -8.72
CA ASN A 772 -22.34 13.25 -10.13
C ASN A 772 -22.66 14.54 -10.89
N ARG A 773 -23.78 15.20 -10.59
CA ARG A 773 -24.11 16.48 -11.20
C ARG A 773 -23.13 17.58 -10.79
N VAL A 774 -22.67 17.58 -9.54
CA VAL A 774 -21.61 18.50 -9.08
C VAL A 774 -20.30 18.27 -9.85
N LEU A 775 -19.96 17.02 -10.17
CA LEU A 775 -18.82 16.72 -11.05
C LEU A 775 -19.03 17.29 -12.47
N ASP A 776 -20.24 17.15 -13.05
CA ASP A 776 -20.57 17.69 -14.37
C ASP A 776 -20.42 19.22 -14.43
N MET A 777 -20.84 19.93 -13.39
CA MET A 777 -20.73 21.40 -13.31
C MET A 777 -19.28 21.87 -13.50
N THR A 778 -18.28 21.07 -13.10
CA THR A 778 -16.87 21.44 -13.29
C THR A 778 -16.39 21.37 -14.74
N GLN A 779 -17.14 20.67 -15.59
CA GLN A 779 -16.83 20.52 -17.02
C GLN A 779 -17.41 21.64 -17.89
N GLU A 780 -18.19 22.53 -17.31
CA GLU A 780 -18.75 23.67 -18.02
C GLU A 780 -17.64 24.65 -18.40
N PRO A 781 -17.71 25.32 -19.57
CA PRO A 781 -16.65 26.22 -20.06
C PRO A 781 -16.28 27.34 -19.11
N GLU A 782 -17.24 27.84 -18.31
CA GLU A 782 -17.04 28.90 -17.32
C GLU A 782 -16.22 28.43 -16.10
N ASN A 783 -16.14 27.12 -15.88
CA ASN A 783 -15.43 26.50 -14.77
C ASN A 783 -14.06 25.97 -15.20
N LYS A 784 -13.51 26.53 -16.26
CA LYS A 784 -12.18 26.16 -16.75
C LYS A 784 -11.13 26.27 -15.64
N ASP A 785 -10.27 25.24 -15.54
CA ASP A 785 -9.21 25.11 -14.52
C ASP A 785 -9.72 24.87 -13.07
N LEU A 786 -11.03 24.84 -12.81
CA LEU A 786 -11.58 24.42 -11.53
C LEU A 786 -11.33 22.90 -11.34
N ARG A 787 -10.69 22.54 -10.23
CA ARG A 787 -10.50 21.15 -9.84
C ARG A 787 -11.48 20.81 -8.72
N LEU A 788 -12.21 19.73 -8.90
CA LEU A 788 -13.10 19.18 -7.90
C LEU A 788 -12.69 17.77 -7.52
N ILE A 789 -12.72 17.49 -6.24
CA ILE A 789 -12.49 16.16 -5.68
C ILE A 789 -13.67 15.83 -4.78
N ILE A 790 -14.30 14.67 -5.01
CA ILE A 790 -15.29 14.08 -4.12
C ILE A 790 -14.68 12.86 -3.47
N ASP A 791 -14.70 12.81 -2.16
CA ASP A 791 -14.15 11.72 -1.35
C ASP A 791 -15.23 11.15 -0.43
N HIS A 792 -15.69 9.96 -0.76
CA HIS A 792 -16.66 9.23 0.04
C HIS A 792 -15.97 8.52 1.20
N GLU A 793 -16.46 8.70 2.42
CA GLU A 793 -15.85 8.20 3.66
C GLU A 793 -14.35 8.53 3.77
N PRO A 794 -13.96 9.81 3.71
CA PRO A 794 -12.57 10.20 3.83
C PRO A 794 -11.99 9.76 5.17
N GLN A 795 -10.78 9.26 5.15
CA GLN A 795 -10.05 8.92 6.37
C GLN A 795 -9.46 10.15 7.05
N ASN A 796 -9.35 11.26 6.34
CA ASN A 796 -8.78 12.50 6.82
C ASN A 796 -9.47 13.69 6.16
N PHE A 797 -9.86 14.68 6.96
CA PHE A 797 -10.45 15.92 6.47
C PHE A 797 -9.46 17.10 6.41
N THR A 798 -8.22 16.89 6.85
CA THR A 798 -7.16 17.92 6.89
C THR A 798 -6.24 17.89 5.70
#